data_485c215decf7558a11832576d2da1169
#
_entry.id   485c215decf7558a11832576d2da1169
#
_cell.length_a   1.000
_cell.length_b   1.000
_cell.length_c   1.000
_cell.angle_alpha   90.00
_cell.angle_beta   90.00
_cell.angle_gamma   90.00
#
_symmetry.space_group_name_H-M   'P 1'
#
loop_
_entity.id
_entity.type
_entity.pdbx_description
1 polymer ?
#
loop_
_entity_poly.entity_id
_entity_poly.type
_entity_poly.pdbx_seq_one_letter_code
_entity_poly.pdbx_strand_id
1 'polypeptide(L)'
;MENMIAVLVIVILVGSAAAYLIKAKRSGVKCVGCPAGGNCSSKNKKKKKKRKTYEGKKIQEFAELKPGDYVVHENHGLGIYQGIEKVEVDTVTRDYMKISYADGGILYIPATQMDLIQKYAGADTKPPKLNKLGTPQWKKTKGQVKKAVQLIAKDLVKLYATRQQTEGYVYGPDTVWQREFEEMFPFEETEDQLRAIEDTKKDMESTKIMDRLICGDVGYGKTEIAIRAAFKAVQEGKQVVYLVPTTILAQQHYNTFIQRFKDFPVRVDLMSRFRTQAQQKKTVEDLKKGLVDIVIGTHRVLSKDVGYKDLGLLIIDEEQRFGVTHKEKIKKLRENIDVLTLTATPIPRTLHMSLIGIRDMSVLEEAPMDRMPIQTYVMEYNDEMVREAIERELARGGQVYYVYNRVENIADLALRVQKLVPDARVSYAHGQMNEHQLEDIMYDFINGDIDVLVSTTIIETGLDIANANTMIIQDADRFGLSQLYQLRGRVGRSNRMAYAFLLYQRDKMLKEVAEKRLAAIREFTDLGSGFKIAMRDLEIRGAGNLLGESQSGHMAAVGYDLYCKMLNEAVSQLKGKKEEADYATTIDLDIDAFIPESYIKNEYQKLDIYKRIATIETEEEMDDMTEELIDRFGDLPKKVQQLLHIAALKSLAHSAYITVIEQKGKDYKFILYEKANLDPAKIPALLKKYGNNMIFKAEAVPYFLYQKKGRSGKEKGENVLQMLREIIESIRELRLDQGS
;
A
#
# COMPACT_ATOMS: atom_id res chain seq x y z
N MET A 1 40.53 -55.64 25.36
CA MET A 1 40.31 -55.85 23.92
C MET A 1 39.01 -55.19 23.41
N GLU A 2 37.95 -55.21 24.19
CA GLU A 2 36.66 -54.61 23.77
C GLU A 2 36.72 -53.07 23.52
N ASN A 3 37.42 -52.30 24.36
CA ASN A 3 37.56 -50.86 24.17
C ASN A 3 38.39 -50.48 22.94
N MET A 4 39.33 -51.30 22.52
CA MET A 4 40.12 -51.08 21.30
C MET A 4 39.29 -51.33 20.01
N ILE A 5 38.38 -52.31 20.07
CA ILE A 5 37.49 -52.61 18.96
C ILE A 5 36.44 -51.48 18.79
N ALA A 6 35.90 -50.95 19.92
CA ALA A 6 34.95 -49.82 19.88
C ALA A 6 35.60 -48.57 19.31
N VAL A 7 36.84 -48.24 19.69
CA VAL A 7 37.59 -47.11 19.15
C VAL A 7 37.84 -47.28 17.62
N LEU A 8 38.22 -48.49 17.21
CA LEU A 8 38.44 -48.76 15.79
C LEU A 8 37.19 -48.61 14.96
N VAL A 9 36.05 -49.08 15.45
CA VAL A 9 34.74 -48.91 14.80
C VAL A 9 34.35 -47.44 14.67
N ILE A 10 34.56 -46.65 15.73
CA ILE A 10 34.29 -45.19 15.72
C ILE A 10 35.18 -44.47 14.69
N VAL A 11 36.50 -44.82 14.66
CA VAL A 11 37.42 -44.23 13.69
C VAL A 11 37.04 -44.59 12.25
N ILE A 12 36.60 -45.79 11.98
CA ILE A 12 36.12 -46.21 10.65
C ILE A 12 34.83 -45.52 10.26
N LEU A 13 33.89 -45.34 11.19
CA LEU A 13 32.64 -44.63 10.94
C LEU A 13 32.87 -43.10 10.70
N VAL A 14 33.71 -42.48 11.47
CA VAL A 14 34.08 -41.06 11.29
C VAL A 14 34.88 -40.88 10.01
N GLY A 15 35.80 -41.76 9.70
CA GLY A 15 36.57 -41.74 8.44
C GLY A 15 35.71 -41.94 7.20
N SER A 16 34.72 -42.86 7.24
CA SER A 16 33.78 -43.05 6.17
C SER A 16 32.83 -41.90 5.95
N ALA A 17 32.35 -41.28 7.04
CA ALA A 17 31.53 -40.07 6.98
C ALA A 17 32.31 -38.85 6.41
N ALA A 18 33.57 -38.69 6.83
CA ALA A 18 34.44 -37.65 6.29
C ALA A 18 34.74 -37.85 4.78
N ALA A 19 35.01 -39.08 4.37
CA ALA A 19 35.24 -39.43 2.97
C ALA A 19 33.98 -39.20 2.13
N TYR A 20 32.80 -39.52 2.66
CA TYR A 20 31.52 -39.23 2.02
C TYR A 20 31.28 -37.73 1.85
N LEU A 21 31.52 -36.91 2.90
CA LEU A 21 31.40 -35.44 2.83
C LEU A 21 32.37 -34.82 1.83
N ILE A 22 33.63 -35.31 1.78
CA ILE A 22 34.64 -34.82 0.82
C ILE A 22 34.23 -35.17 -0.62
N LYS A 23 33.71 -36.40 -0.84
CA LYS A 23 33.22 -36.86 -2.15
C LYS A 23 31.99 -36.05 -2.59
N ALA A 24 31.04 -35.83 -1.69
CA ALA A 24 29.86 -35.00 -1.94
C ALA A 24 30.24 -33.54 -2.25
N LYS A 25 31.22 -32.96 -1.57
CA LYS A 25 31.73 -31.60 -1.83
C LYS A 25 32.46 -31.51 -3.18
N ARG A 26 33.18 -32.53 -3.60
CA ARG A 26 33.84 -32.61 -4.92
C ARG A 26 32.85 -32.81 -6.08
N SER A 27 31.73 -33.49 -5.84
CA SER A 27 30.66 -33.68 -6.82
C SER A 27 29.68 -32.53 -6.94
N GLY A 28 29.90 -31.42 -6.21
CA GLY A 28 29.08 -30.17 -6.33
C GLY A 28 27.70 -30.24 -5.68
N VAL A 29 27.44 -31.21 -4.80
CA VAL A 29 26.18 -31.33 -4.05
C VAL A 29 26.12 -30.29 -2.96
N LYS A 30 25.20 -29.36 -3.01
CA LYS A 30 25.05 -28.25 -2.06
C LYS A 30 24.31 -28.59 -0.76
N CYS A 31 23.67 -29.74 -0.65
CA CYS A 31 22.96 -30.17 0.56
C CYS A 31 23.26 -31.63 0.88
N VAL A 32 23.85 -31.92 2.02
CA VAL A 32 24.11 -33.25 2.55
C VAL A 32 23.09 -33.56 3.62
N GLY A 33 22.19 -34.54 3.40
CA GLY A 33 21.17 -34.94 4.38
C GLY A 33 19.71 -34.72 3.97
N CYS A 34 19.42 -34.27 2.75
CA CYS A 34 18.05 -34.14 2.25
C CYS A 34 17.53 -35.47 1.68
N PRO A 35 16.35 -35.98 2.11
CA PRO A 35 15.78 -37.26 1.56
C PRO A 35 15.41 -37.19 0.09
N ALA A 36 15.36 -36.02 -0.54
CA ALA A 36 15.04 -35.82 -1.97
C ALA A 36 16.30 -35.67 -2.85
N GLY A 37 17.41 -36.28 -2.46
CA GLY A 37 18.70 -36.21 -3.17
C GLY A 37 18.66 -36.86 -4.55
N GLY A 38 18.32 -36.11 -5.55
CA GLY A 38 18.41 -36.55 -6.96
C GLY A 38 17.99 -35.48 -7.98
N ASN A 39 17.12 -34.57 -7.63
CA ASN A 39 16.54 -33.63 -8.61
C ASN A 39 16.42 -32.15 -8.10
N CYS A 40 17.35 -31.68 -7.30
CA CYS A 40 17.47 -30.24 -7.07
C CYS A 40 18.26 -29.58 -8.22
N SER A 41 17.60 -29.24 -9.30
CA SER A 41 18.16 -28.39 -10.34
C SER A 41 18.18 -26.93 -9.81
N SER A 42 19.30 -26.54 -9.19
CA SER A 42 19.58 -25.15 -8.81
C SER A 42 19.95 -24.31 -10.04
N LYS A 43 19.04 -24.21 -11.00
CA LYS A 43 19.10 -23.20 -12.08
C LYS A 43 17.87 -22.31 -12.04
N ASN A 44 17.55 -21.80 -10.88
CA ASN A 44 16.81 -20.54 -10.81
C ASN A 44 17.76 -19.49 -10.23
N LYS A 45 18.56 -18.85 -11.09
CA LYS A 45 18.91 -17.45 -10.88
C LYS A 45 17.56 -16.73 -10.85
N LYS A 46 17.02 -16.49 -9.64
CA LYS A 46 15.95 -15.52 -9.44
C LYS A 46 16.46 -14.23 -10.07
N LYS A 47 16.03 -13.93 -11.29
CA LYS A 47 16.13 -12.58 -11.84
C LYS A 47 15.49 -11.68 -10.78
N LYS A 48 16.25 -10.75 -10.20
CA LYS A 48 15.74 -9.73 -9.29
C LYS A 48 14.61 -9.02 -10.04
N LYS A 49 13.35 -9.32 -9.70
CA LYS A 49 12.21 -8.55 -10.18
C LYS A 49 12.42 -7.13 -9.66
N LYS A 50 12.73 -6.19 -10.54
CA LYS A 50 12.66 -4.76 -10.25
C LYS A 50 11.18 -4.43 -10.05
N ARG A 51 10.66 -4.58 -8.84
CA ARG A 51 9.36 -3.99 -8.47
C ARG A 51 9.51 -2.48 -8.52
N LYS A 52 8.57 -1.84 -9.19
CA LYS A 52 8.52 -0.39 -9.38
C LYS A 52 8.50 0.31 -8.03
N THR A 53 9.43 1.24 -7.80
CA THR A 53 9.34 2.26 -6.75
C THR A 53 8.01 3.00 -6.89
N TYR A 54 7.28 3.20 -5.80
CA TYR A 54 6.08 4.02 -5.72
C TYR A 54 6.42 5.51 -5.92
N GLU A 55 6.84 5.87 -7.12
CA GLU A 55 6.84 7.24 -7.58
C GLU A 55 5.47 7.53 -8.19
N GLY A 56 4.51 7.93 -7.34
CA GLY A 56 3.22 8.49 -7.80
C GLY A 56 2.39 7.61 -8.75
N LYS A 57 2.58 6.28 -8.78
CA LYS A 57 1.85 5.37 -9.69
C LYS A 57 0.49 4.99 -9.13
N LYS A 58 -0.48 4.99 -10.05
CA LYS A 58 -1.90 4.65 -9.90
C LYS A 58 -2.10 3.55 -8.84
N ILE A 59 -2.91 3.87 -7.83
CA ILE A 59 -3.43 2.87 -6.90
C ILE A 59 -4.35 1.96 -7.72
N GLN A 60 -3.88 0.76 -8.04
CA GLN A 60 -4.64 -0.27 -8.74
C GLN A 60 -5.27 -1.21 -7.72
N GLU A 61 -5.96 -0.69 -6.71
CA GLU A 61 -6.72 -1.52 -5.80
C GLU A 61 -8.21 -1.45 -6.11
N PHE A 62 -8.74 -2.61 -6.26
CA PHE A 62 -9.97 -3.00 -6.90
C PHE A 62 -11.13 -2.92 -5.90
N ALA A 63 -11.93 -1.86 -5.99
CA ALA A 63 -13.32 -1.98 -5.58
C ALA A 63 -14.01 -2.89 -6.61
N GLU A 64 -14.50 -4.06 -6.19
CA GLU A 64 -15.31 -4.93 -7.05
C GLU A 64 -16.48 -4.14 -7.63
N LEU A 65 -16.51 -4.05 -8.98
CA LEU A 65 -17.63 -3.45 -9.70
C LEU A 65 -18.76 -4.48 -9.78
N LYS A 66 -19.94 -4.12 -9.23
CA LYS A 66 -21.16 -4.92 -9.29
C LYS A 66 -22.18 -4.20 -10.17
N PRO A 67 -23.01 -4.94 -10.94
CA PRO A 67 -24.14 -4.34 -11.61
C PRO A 67 -25.01 -3.54 -10.62
N GLY A 68 -25.30 -2.28 -10.96
CA GLY A 68 -25.94 -1.31 -10.06
C GLY A 68 -25.00 -0.32 -9.38
N ASP A 69 -23.68 -0.53 -9.41
CA ASP A 69 -22.72 0.41 -8.86
C ASP A 69 -22.67 1.71 -9.68
N TYR A 70 -22.49 2.82 -8.96
CA TYR A 70 -22.20 4.11 -9.59
C TYR A 70 -20.76 4.13 -10.07
N VAL A 71 -20.56 4.57 -11.31
CA VAL A 71 -19.24 4.68 -11.94
C VAL A 71 -19.04 6.04 -12.58
N VAL A 72 -17.82 6.53 -12.57
CA VAL A 72 -17.41 7.76 -13.23
C VAL A 72 -16.59 7.42 -14.47
N HIS A 73 -17.07 7.82 -15.63
CA HIS A 73 -16.29 7.79 -16.85
C HIS A 73 -15.57 9.14 -17.03
N GLU A 74 -14.28 9.12 -17.30
CA GLU A 74 -13.45 10.34 -17.37
C GLU A 74 -14.01 11.41 -18.29
N ASN A 75 -14.63 11.02 -19.43
CA ASN A 75 -15.15 11.95 -20.44
C ASN A 75 -16.68 12.16 -20.38
N HIS A 76 -17.44 11.24 -19.78
CA HIS A 76 -18.91 11.25 -19.80
C HIS A 76 -19.55 11.45 -18.42
N GLY A 77 -18.77 11.36 -17.35
CA GLY A 77 -19.24 11.60 -15.99
C GLY A 77 -19.91 10.40 -15.36
N LEU A 78 -20.81 10.67 -14.42
CA LEU A 78 -21.41 9.69 -13.53
C LEU A 78 -22.53 8.91 -14.21
N GLY A 79 -22.45 7.59 -14.21
CA GLY A 79 -23.43 6.62 -14.68
C GLY A 79 -23.57 5.43 -13.73
N ILE A 80 -24.39 4.46 -14.08
CA ILE A 80 -24.60 3.20 -13.35
C ILE A 80 -24.09 2.05 -14.22
N TYR A 81 -23.20 1.25 -13.68
CA TYR A 81 -22.70 0.03 -14.32
C TYR A 81 -23.78 -1.04 -14.38
N GLN A 82 -23.98 -1.66 -15.55
CA GLN A 82 -25.02 -2.66 -15.79
C GLN A 82 -24.47 -4.07 -16.04
N GLY A 83 -23.16 -4.24 -16.19
CA GLY A 83 -22.51 -5.51 -16.50
C GLY A 83 -21.69 -5.47 -17.79
N ILE A 84 -21.12 -6.63 -18.15
CA ILE A 84 -20.42 -6.84 -19.42
C ILE A 84 -21.37 -7.49 -20.41
N GLU A 85 -21.48 -6.92 -21.61
CA GLU A 85 -22.22 -7.51 -22.73
C GLU A 85 -21.28 -7.81 -23.90
N LYS A 86 -21.45 -8.97 -24.51
CA LYS A 86 -20.78 -9.30 -25.77
C LYS A 86 -21.57 -8.65 -26.91
N VAL A 87 -20.92 -7.77 -27.63
CA VAL A 87 -21.51 -7.12 -28.79
C VAL A 87 -20.71 -7.50 -30.02
N GLU A 88 -21.40 -7.95 -31.05
CA GLU A 88 -20.86 -8.21 -32.39
C GLU A 88 -21.09 -7.01 -33.27
N VAL A 89 -20.00 -6.38 -33.73
CA VAL A 89 -20.03 -5.25 -34.66
C VAL A 89 -19.19 -5.62 -35.87
N ASP A 90 -19.76 -5.55 -37.08
CA ASP A 90 -19.05 -5.84 -38.33
C ASP A 90 -18.26 -7.17 -38.35
N THR A 91 -18.86 -8.26 -37.79
CA THR A 91 -18.24 -9.61 -37.68
C THR A 91 -17.13 -9.76 -36.64
N VAL A 92 -16.87 -8.77 -35.81
CA VAL A 92 -15.91 -8.80 -34.71
C VAL A 92 -16.65 -8.86 -33.37
N THR A 93 -16.34 -9.84 -32.54
CA THR A 93 -16.92 -9.98 -31.20
C THR A 93 -16.02 -9.35 -30.17
N ARG A 94 -16.57 -8.46 -29.35
CA ARG A 94 -15.86 -7.83 -28.23
C ARG A 94 -16.72 -7.79 -26.98
N ASP A 95 -16.07 -7.78 -25.83
CA ASP A 95 -16.73 -7.52 -24.54
C ASP A 95 -16.82 -5.99 -24.33
N TYR A 96 -18.04 -5.52 -24.05
CA TYR A 96 -18.32 -4.12 -23.76
C TYR A 96 -18.90 -4.00 -22.35
N MET A 97 -18.45 -3.00 -21.63
CA MET A 97 -19.11 -2.56 -20.41
C MET A 97 -20.29 -1.65 -20.74
N LYS A 98 -21.43 -1.98 -20.18
CA LYS A 98 -22.66 -1.22 -20.35
C LYS A 98 -22.86 -0.29 -19.15
N ILE A 99 -22.99 1.00 -19.42
CA ILE A 99 -23.22 2.03 -18.41
C ILE A 99 -24.47 2.80 -18.77
N SER A 100 -25.42 2.89 -17.83
CA SER A 100 -26.64 3.69 -17.99
C SER A 100 -26.46 5.08 -17.38
N TYR A 101 -27.00 6.07 -18.07
CA TYR A 101 -26.96 7.49 -17.72
C TYR A 101 -28.37 8.05 -17.52
N ALA A 102 -28.48 9.34 -17.15
CA ALA A 102 -29.76 10.01 -17.05
C ALA A 102 -30.53 9.96 -18.37
N ASP A 103 -31.86 10.02 -18.29
CA ASP A 103 -32.80 10.03 -19.44
C ASP A 103 -32.69 8.76 -20.33
N GLY A 104 -32.27 7.64 -19.78
CA GLY A 104 -32.19 6.37 -20.50
C GLY A 104 -31.01 6.25 -21.48
N GLY A 105 -30.05 7.17 -21.44
CA GLY A 105 -28.83 7.09 -22.23
C GLY A 105 -27.98 5.88 -21.81
N ILE A 106 -27.49 5.11 -22.82
CA ILE A 106 -26.61 3.96 -22.60
C ILE A 106 -25.30 4.19 -23.32
N LEU A 107 -24.18 3.91 -22.63
CA LEU A 107 -22.83 3.95 -23.18
C LEU A 107 -22.22 2.55 -23.13
N TYR A 108 -21.72 2.10 -24.27
CA TYR A 108 -20.94 0.87 -24.40
C TYR A 108 -19.46 1.22 -24.52
N ILE A 109 -18.64 0.69 -23.62
CA ILE A 109 -17.20 0.96 -23.57
C ILE A 109 -16.48 -0.37 -23.76
N PRO A 110 -15.56 -0.48 -24.73
CA PRO A 110 -14.75 -1.69 -24.88
C PRO A 110 -14.02 -2.06 -23.58
N ALA A 111 -13.96 -3.33 -23.23
CA ALA A 111 -13.27 -3.79 -22.03
C ALA A 111 -11.77 -3.41 -22.03
N THR A 112 -11.17 -3.16 -23.19
CA THR A 112 -9.81 -2.64 -23.36
C THR A 112 -9.61 -1.19 -22.90
N GLN A 113 -10.71 -0.46 -22.60
CA GLN A 113 -10.70 0.92 -22.13
C GLN A 113 -11.24 1.06 -20.69
N MET A 114 -11.10 0.02 -19.89
CA MET A 114 -11.51 0.03 -18.49
C MET A 114 -10.76 1.05 -17.63
N ASP A 115 -9.58 1.45 -18.04
CA ASP A 115 -8.78 2.52 -17.43
C ASP A 115 -9.49 3.89 -17.39
N LEU A 116 -10.48 4.11 -18.24
CA LEU A 116 -11.29 5.34 -18.27
C LEU A 116 -12.46 5.34 -17.29
N ILE A 117 -12.70 4.22 -16.59
CA ILE A 117 -13.85 4.05 -15.70
C ILE A 117 -13.35 3.81 -14.28
N GLN A 118 -13.99 4.47 -13.32
CA GLN A 118 -13.67 4.37 -11.91
C GLN A 118 -14.94 4.18 -11.10
N LYS A 119 -14.89 3.40 -10.03
CA LYS A 119 -16.03 3.27 -9.10
C LYS A 119 -16.24 4.61 -8.40
N TYR A 120 -17.49 5.06 -8.33
CA TYR A 120 -17.81 6.29 -7.61
C TYR A 120 -17.87 6.02 -6.10
N ALA A 121 -16.96 6.63 -5.35
CA ALA A 121 -16.95 6.63 -3.90
C ALA A 121 -17.56 7.95 -3.40
N GLY A 122 -18.87 8.00 -3.24
CA GLY A 122 -19.61 9.16 -2.72
C GLY A 122 -20.15 8.92 -1.32
N ALA A 123 -20.50 9.99 -0.60
CA ALA A 123 -21.14 9.89 0.72
C ALA A 123 -22.57 9.32 0.58
N ASP A 124 -22.87 8.26 1.32
CA ASP A 124 -24.11 7.44 1.26
C ASP A 124 -25.41 8.14 1.66
N THR A 125 -25.44 9.46 1.81
CA THR A 125 -26.63 10.16 2.33
C THR A 125 -27.70 10.47 1.28
N LYS A 126 -27.34 10.54 -0.01
CA LYS A 126 -28.28 10.70 -1.13
C LYS A 126 -27.70 10.08 -2.40
N PRO A 127 -28.51 9.39 -3.23
CA PRO A 127 -28.03 8.89 -4.51
C PRO A 127 -27.51 10.05 -5.38
N PRO A 128 -26.30 9.92 -5.95
CA PRO A 128 -25.72 10.97 -6.74
C PRO A 128 -26.52 11.20 -8.03
N LYS A 129 -26.57 12.45 -8.50
CA LYS A 129 -27.31 12.79 -9.72
C LYS A 129 -26.52 12.33 -10.95
N LEU A 130 -27.13 11.45 -11.74
CA LEU A 130 -26.52 10.94 -12.98
C LEU A 130 -26.32 12.08 -13.99
N ASN A 131 -25.24 12.00 -14.75
CA ASN A 131 -24.98 12.90 -15.86
C ASN A 131 -25.82 12.50 -17.08
N LYS A 132 -26.05 13.48 -17.96
CA LYS A 132 -26.73 13.28 -19.26
C LYS A 132 -25.68 13.24 -20.35
N LEU A 133 -25.71 12.19 -21.19
CA LEU A 133 -24.80 12.06 -22.32
C LEU A 133 -24.95 13.19 -23.32
N GLY A 134 -23.85 13.62 -23.94
CA GLY A 134 -23.85 14.67 -24.99
C GLY A 134 -24.02 16.11 -24.46
N THR A 135 -24.10 16.33 -23.14
CA THR A 135 -24.23 17.67 -22.56
C THR A 135 -22.91 18.24 -22.10
N PRO A 136 -22.70 19.58 -22.13
CA PRO A 136 -21.47 20.21 -21.63
C PRO A 136 -21.38 20.24 -20.11
N GLN A 137 -22.36 19.71 -19.38
CA GLN A 137 -22.45 19.76 -17.92
C GLN A 137 -21.24 19.11 -17.25
N TRP A 138 -20.84 17.90 -17.69
CA TRP A 138 -19.68 17.20 -17.14
C TRP A 138 -18.38 17.96 -17.38
N LYS A 139 -18.17 18.47 -18.58
CA LYS A 139 -17.00 19.29 -18.93
C LYS A 139 -16.90 20.55 -18.06
N LYS A 140 -18.03 21.18 -17.74
CA LYS A 140 -18.11 22.33 -16.82
C LYS A 140 -17.73 21.94 -15.39
N THR A 141 -18.28 20.84 -14.87
CA THR A 141 -17.97 20.31 -13.54
C THR A 141 -16.49 19.96 -13.42
N LYS A 142 -15.94 19.19 -14.39
CA LYS A 142 -14.52 18.84 -14.45
C LYS A 142 -13.62 20.09 -14.45
N GLY A 143 -13.99 21.11 -15.21
CA GLY A 143 -13.27 22.40 -15.29
C GLY A 143 -13.29 23.20 -13.97
N GLN A 144 -14.40 23.21 -13.24
CA GLN A 144 -14.49 23.84 -11.93
C GLN A 144 -13.61 23.15 -10.89
N VAL A 145 -13.64 21.82 -10.87
CA VAL A 145 -12.79 21.02 -9.98
C VAL A 145 -11.31 21.20 -10.31
N LYS A 146 -10.94 21.22 -11.60
CA LYS A 146 -9.54 21.47 -12.03
C LYS A 146 -9.01 22.81 -11.50
N LYS A 147 -9.80 23.87 -11.54
CA LYS A 147 -9.40 25.18 -11.01
C LYS A 147 -9.22 25.16 -9.49
N ALA A 148 -10.14 24.51 -8.75
CA ALA A 148 -10.02 24.37 -7.29
C ALA A 148 -8.80 23.56 -6.90
N VAL A 149 -8.54 22.46 -7.60
CA VAL A 149 -7.39 21.60 -7.41
C VAL A 149 -6.06 22.34 -7.67
N GLN A 150 -6.00 23.21 -8.68
CA GLN A 150 -4.80 24.03 -8.95
C GLN A 150 -4.48 25.00 -7.79
N LEU A 151 -5.48 25.57 -7.15
CA LEU A 151 -5.27 26.43 -5.96
C LEU A 151 -4.71 25.61 -4.78
N ILE A 152 -5.29 24.44 -4.54
CA ILE A 152 -4.83 23.53 -3.49
C ILE A 152 -3.39 23.05 -3.75
N ALA A 153 -3.08 22.68 -5.00
CA ALA A 153 -1.75 22.29 -5.40
C ALA A 153 -0.73 23.40 -5.15
N LYS A 154 -1.07 24.66 -5.43
CA LYS A 154 -0.22 25.83 -5.11
C LYS A 154 0.07 25.94 -3.63
N ASP A 155 -0.94 25.83 -2.79
CA ASP A 155 -0.77 25.91 -1.33
C ASP A 155 0.06 24.77 -0.78
N LEU A 156 -0.16 23.55 -1.30
CA LEU A 156 0.61 22.36 -0.95
C LEU A 156 2.07 22.50 -1.39
N VAL A 157 2.33 22.85 -2.65
CA VAL A 157 3.69 23.03 -3.18
C VAL A 157 4.41 24.13 -2.44
N LYS A 158 3.76 25.27 -2.15
CA LYS A 158 4.36 26.36 -1.36
C LYS A 158 4.76 25.90 0.06
N LEU A 159 3.93 25.08 0.70
CA LEU A 159 4.22 24.56 2.04
C LEU A 159 5.45 23.65 2.04
N TYR A 160 5.67 22.89 0.96
CA TYR A 160 6.77 21.93 0.82
C TYR A 160 7.96 22.49 0.06
N ALA A 161 7.78 23.47 -0.83
CA ALA A 161 8.86 24.10 -1.59
C ALA A 161 9.91 24.75 -0.68
N THR A 162 9.48 25.37 0.42
CA THR A 162 10.39 25.94 1.42
C THR A 162 11.32 24.87 1.99
N ARG A 163 10.82 23.66 2.22
CA ARG A 163 11.59 22.55 2.76
C ARG A 163 12.49 21.90 1.71
N GLN A 164 12.05 21.78 0.47
CA GLN A 164 12.84 21.21 -0.63
C GLN A 164 13.99 22.14 -1.09
N GLN A 165 13.91 23.44 -0.80
CA GLN A 165 14.95 24.43 -1.08
C GLN A 165 15.97 24.57 0.05
N THR A 166 15.70 24.02 1.23
CA THR A 166 16.61 24.03 2.37
C THR A 166 17.50 22.79 2.27
N GLU A 167 18.82 23.01 2.25
CA GLU A 167 19.78 21.91 2.28
C GLU A 167 19.77 21.26 3.66
N GLY A 168 19.59 19.93 3.70
CA GLY A 168 19.64 19.10 4.89
C GLY A 168 21.08 18.73 5.27
N TYR A 169 21.22 18.09 6.40
CA TYR A 169 22.47 17.42 6.74
C TYR A 169 22.61 16.15 5.90
N VAL A 170 23.74 15.96 5.24
CA VAL A 170 24.03 14.79 4.41
C VAL A 170 24.81 13.77 5.24
N TYR A 171 24.17 12.65 5.55
CA TYR A 171 24.83 11.57 6.28
C TYR A 171 25.79 10.80 5.37
N GLY A 172 26.89 10.32 5.93
CA GLY A 172 27.88 9.50 5.20
C GLY A 172 27.34 8.09 4.86
N PRO A 173 28.06 7.33 4.02
CA PRO A 173 27.72 5.94 3.74
C PRO A 173 27.84 5.06 5.00
N ASP A 174 27.21 3.88 4.96
CA ASP A 174 27.19 2.95 6.08
C ASP A 174 28.60 2.56 6.54
N THR A 175 28.86 2.77 7.82
CA THR A 175 30.10 2.38 8.49
C THR A 175 30.15 0.87 8.74
N VAL A 176 31.30 0.36 9.18
CA VAL A 176 31.43 -1.04 9.63
C VAL A 176 30.49 -1.32 10.80
N TRP A 177 30.36 -0.39 11.75
CA TRP A 177 29.47 -0.52 12.90
C TRP A 177 28.00 -0.57 12.52
N GLN A 178 27.59 0.16 11.47
CA GLN A 178 26.20 0.09 10.96
C GLN A 178 25.90 -1.31 10.44
N ARG A 179 26.82 -1.91 9.69
CA ARG A 179 26.64 -3.28 9.15
C ARG A 179 26.62 -4.33 10.26
N GLU A 180 27.53 -4.24 11.21
CA GLU A 180 27.59 -5.13 12.37
C GLU A 180 26.30 -5.04 13.20
N PHE A 181 25.80 -3.81 13.43
CA PHE A 181 24.54 -3.58 14.12
C PHE A 181 23.34 -4.21 13.38
N GLU A 182 23.31 -4.14 12.07
CA GLU A 182 22.25 -4.72 11.24
C GLU A 182 22.33 -6.25 11.20
N GLU A 183 23.52 -6.83 11.11
CA GLU A 183 23.74 -8.28 11.15
C GLU A 183 23.36 -8.92 12.50
N MET A 184 23.39 -8.14 13.59
CA MET A 184 22.92 -8.57 14.92
C MET A 184 21.39 -8.65 15.06
N PHE A 185 20.63 -8.30 14.02
CA PHE A 185 19.17 -8.44 14.05
C PHE A 185 18.77 -9.93 14.05
N PRO A 186 17.95 -10.40 15.03
CA PRO A 186 17.72 -11.83 15.22
C PRO A 186 16.72 -12.46 14.24
N PHE A 187 16.09 -11.67 13.36
CA PHE A 187 15.08 -12.14 12.42
C PHE A 187 15.54 -11.92 10.97
N GLU A 188 15.01 -12.70 10.04
CA GLU A 188 15.18 -12.44 8.61
C GLU A 188 14.27 -11.29 8.18
N GLU A 189 14.85 -10.31 7.50
CA GLU A 189 14.09 -9.20 6.94
C GLU A 189 13.33 -9.62 5.69
N THR A 190 12.13 -9.07 5.54
CA THR A 190 11.38 -9.18 4.28
C THR A 190 11.97 -8.28 3.19
N GLU A 191 11.69 -8.56 1.92
CA GLU A 191 12.14 -7.72 0.80
C GLU A 191 11.66 -6.26 0.94
N ASP A 192 10.43 -6.07 1.43
CA ASP A 192 9.86 -4.74 1.64
C ASP A 192 10.55 -3.99 2.79
N GLN A 193 10.95 -4.70 3.87
CA GLN A 193 11.73 -4.10 4.95
C GLN A 193 13.11 -3.66 4.46
N LEU A 194 13.83 -4.51 3.74
CA LEU A 194 15.14 -4.18 3.17
C LEU A 194 15.06 -2.96 2.25
N ARG A 195 14.04 -2.92 1.39
CA ARG A 195 13.81 -1.77 0.49
C ARG A 195 13.52 -0.49 1.27
N ALA A 196 12.66 -0.55 2.29
CA ALA A 196 12.33 0.60 3.13
C ALA A 196 13.55 1.12 3.91
N ILE A 197 14.44 0.21 4.35
CA ILE A 197 15.74 0.56 4.99
C ILE A 197 16.65 1.26 3.98
N GLU A 198 16.82 0.70 2.78
CA GLU A 198 17.64 1.30 1.73
C GLU A 198 17.11 2.68 1.31
N ASP A 199 15.81 2.81 1.11
CA ASP A 199 15.16 4.07 0.77
C ASP A 199 15.39 5.14 1.85
N THR A 200 15.21 4.76 3.12
CA THR A 200 15.44 5.66 4.28
C THR A 200 16.89 6.12 4.34
N LYS A 201 17.85 5.21 4.15
CA LYS A 201 19.28 5.54 4.12
C LYS A 201 19.62 6.46 2.96
N LYS A 202 19.12 6.20 1.75
CA LYS A 202 19.29 7.05 0.57
C LYS A 202 18.77 8.46 0.79
N ASP A 203 17.60 8.60 1.43
CA ASP A 203 17.06 9.91 1.78
C ASP A 203 17.99 10.65 2.74
N MET A 204 18.48 9.99 3.80
CA MET A 204 19.42 10.56 4.76
C MET A 204 20.78 10.95 4.11
N GLU A 205 21.21 10.22 3.11
CA GLU A 205 22.45 10.48 2.35
C GLU A 205 22.26 11.53 1.24
N SER A 206 21.05 12.05 1.06
CA SER A 206 20.74 13.08 0.08
C SER A 206 20.92 14.50 0.66
N THR A 207 21.04 15.50 -0.22
CA THR A 207 21.05 16.91 0.18
C THR A 207 19.67 17.44 0.59
N LYS A 208 18.60 16.67 0.34
CA LYS A 208 17.23 17.05 0.67
C LYS A 208 16.88 16.57 2.08
N ILE A 209 16.19 17.41 2.84
CA ILE A 209 15.68 17.04 4.15
C ILE A 209 14.63 15.91 3.99
N MET A 210 14.88 14.75 4.58
CA MET A 210 13.99 13.59 4.53
C MET A 210 12.64 13.88 5.18
N ASP A 211 11.56 13.48 4.54
CA ASP A 211 10.21 13.37 5.13
C ASP A 211 9.55 12.09 4.61
N ARG A 212 9.93 10.97 5.21
CA ARG A 212 9.46 9.65 4.78
C ARG A 212 8.40 9.08 5.70
N LEU A 213 7.37 8.49 5.10
CA LEU A 213 6.32 7.74 5.78
C LEU A 213 6.57 6.23 5.58
N ILE A 214 6.74 5.49 6.66
CA ILE A 214 6.74 4.03 6.64
C ILE A 214 5.35 3.55 7.03
N CYS A 215 4.66 2.94 6.06
CA CYS A 215 3.34 2.37 6.23
C CYS A 215 3.42 0.85 6.23
N GLY A 216 2.81 0.19 7.20
CA GLY A 216 2.80 -1.28 7.27
C GLY A 216 2.01 -1.74 8.48
N ASP A 217 1.48 -2.94 8.44
CA ASP A 217 0.68 -3.51 9.51
C ASP A 217 1.41 -3.55 10.85
N VAL A 218 0.64 -3.69 11.91
CA VAL A 218 1.18 -3.88 13.27
C VAL A 218 2.05 -5.15 13.28
N GLY A 219 3.30 -5.05 13.77
CA GLY A 219 4.23 -6.18 13.81
C GLY A 219 5.02 -6.44 12.51
N TYR A 220 4.98 -5.53 11.53
CA TYR A 220 5.75 -5.62 10.28
C TYR A 220 7.19 -5.04 10.38
N GLY A 221 7.72 -4.89 11.58
CA GLY A 221 9.11 -4.47 11.78
C GLY A 221 9.39 -2.99 11.52
N LYS A 222 8.36 -2.11 11.43
CA LYS A 222 8.55 -0.64 11.27
C LYS A 222 9.54 -0.04 12.26
N THR A 223 9.52 -0.53 13.51
CA THR A 223 10.41 -0.07 14.57
C THR A 223 11.88 -0.37 14.27
N GLU A 224 12.19 -1.51 13.65
CA GLU A 224 13.58 -1.85 13.30
C GLU A 224 14.13 -0.90 12.22
N ILE A 225 13.31 -0.49 11.25
CA ILE A 225 13.70 0.52 10.25
C ILE A 225 14.08 1.83 10.94
N ALA A 226 13.26 2.25 11.92
CA ALA A 226 13.52 3.45 12.70
C ALA A 226 14.77 3.35 13.59
N ILE A 227 15.03 2.17 14.17
CA ILE A 227 16.22 1.90 14.99
C ILE A 227 17.49 2.01 14.12
N ARG A 228 17.49 1.45 12.91
CA ARG A 228 18.63 1.53 11.98
C ARG A 228 18.90 2.97 11.52
N ALA A 229 17.85 3.74 11.23
CA ALA A 229 17.97 5.16 10.91
C ALA A 229 18.51 5.96 12.12
N ALA A 230 18.03 5.66 13.34
CA ALA A 230 18.52 6.29 14.55
C ALA A 230 20.02 5.98 14.79
N PHE A 231 20.44 4.74 14.58
CA PHE A 231 21.85 4.37 14.73
C PHE A 231 22.74 5.11 13.72
N LYS A 232 22.32 5.21 12.46
CA LYS A 232 23.03 5.98 11.43
C LYS A 232 23.20 7.45 11.83
N ALA A 233 22.15 8.07 12.37
CA ALA A 233 22.19 9.45 12.82
C ALA A 233 23.17 9.64 14.02
N VAL A 234 23.14 8.73 14.99
CA VAL A 234 24.01 8.80 16.18
C VAL A 234 25.47 8.61 15.81
N GLN A 235 25.82 7.76 14.85
CA GLN A 235 27.20 7.59 14.40
C GLN A 235 27.83 8.87 13.83
N GLU A 236 27.00 9.75 13.27
CA GLU A 236 27.43 11.08 12.80
C GLU A 236 27.36 12.16 13.90
N GLY A 237 27.16 11.75 15.16
CA GLY A 237 27.08 12.64 16.32
C GLY A 237 25.78 13.44 16.41
N LYS A 238 24.76 13.10 15.63
CA LYS A 238 23.43 13.74 15.68
C LYS A 238 22.55 13.13 16.75
N GLN A 239 21.77 13.99 17.41
CA GLN A 239 20.78 13.54 18.37
C GLN A 239 19.49 13.08 17.69
N VAL A 240 18.81 12.11 18.27
CA VAL A 240 17.56 11.54 17.76
C VAL A 240 16.43 11.70 18.76
N VAL A 241 15.27 12.14 18.32
CA VAL A 241 14.03 12.15 19.09
C VAL A 241 13.08 11.08 18.55
N TYR A 242 12.66 10.17 19.43
CA TYR A 242 11.61 9.19 19.14
C TYR A 242 10.32 9.57 19.88
N LEU A 243 9.35 10.08 19.15
CA LEU A 243 8.11 10.60 19.67
C LEU A 243 6.98 9.57 19.58
N VAL A 244 6.37 9.26 20.71
CA VAL A 244 5.27 8.28 20.82
C VAL A 244 4.04 8.87 21.50
N PRO A 245 2.81 8.36 21.23
CA PRO A 245 1.59 8.93 21.77
C PRO A 245 1.35 8.67 23.27
N THR A 246 1.88 7.56 23.83
CA THR A 246 1.61 7.14 25.22
C THR A 246 2.86 6.83 26.02
N THR A 247 2.76 6.92 27.34
CA THR A 247 3.87 6.64 28.29
C THR A 247 4.29 5.19 28.27
N ILE A 248 3.33 4.27 28.18
CA ILE A 248 3.61 2.83 28.17
C ILE A 248 4.36 2.46 26.89
N LEU A 249 3.94 3.01 25.74
CA LEU A 249 4.65 2.79 24.48
C LEU A 249 6.07 3.38 24.51
N ALA A 250 6.25 4.54 25.16
CA ALA A 250 7.57 5.12 25.36
C ALA A 250 8.48 4.19 26.17
N GLN A 251 7.96 3.56 27.23
CA GLN A 251 8.71 2.59 28.02
C GLN A 251 9.05 1.33 27.22
N GLN A 252 8.11 0.82 26.44
CA GLN A 252 8.33 -0.36 25.60
C GLN A 252 9.43 -0.10 24.55
N HIS A 253 9.34 1.01 23.82
CA HIS A 253 10.38 1.38 22.86
C HIS A 253 11.73 1.62 23.54
N TYR A 254 11.73 2.27 24.71
CA TYR A 254 12.95 2.46 25.50
C TYR A 254 13.63 1.12 25.81
N ASN A 255 12.87 0.14 26.28
CA ASN A 255 13.40 -1.19 26.57
C ASN A 255 13.96 -1.87 25.30
N THR A 256 13.22 -1.78 24.18
CA THR A 256 13.67 -2.32 22.89
C THR A 256 14.97 -1.67 22.43
N PHE A 257 15.06 -0.34 22.51
CA PHE A 257 16.26 0.39 22.14
C PHE A 257 17.46 0.04 23.03
N ILE A 258 17.29 0.03 24.35
CA ILE A 258 18.35 -0.39 25.27
C ILE A 258 18.85 -1.79 24.94
N GLN A 259 17.95 -2.73 24.64
CA GLN A 259 18.33 -4.09 24.28
C GLN A 259 19.09 -4.16 22.95
N ARG A 260 18.65 -3.39 21.93
CA ARG A 260 19.30 -3.36 20.62
C ARG A 260 20.66 -2.66 20.65
N PHE A 261 20.82 -1.61 21.47
CA PHE A 261 22.05 -0.83 21.57
C PHE A 261 23.00 -1.28 22.69
N LYS A 262 22.73 -2.41 23.39
CA LYS A 262 23.50 -2.84 24.57
C LYS A 262 24.99 -2.99 24.31
N ASP A 263 25.39 -3.38 23.10
CA ASP A 263 26.78 -3.66 22.74
C ASP A 263 27.45 -2.45 22.03
N PHE A 264 26.76 -1.30 21.94
CA PHE A 264 27.25 -0.07 21.31
C PHE A 264 27.25 1.10 22.29
N PRO A 265 28.19 2.04 22.16
CA PRO A 265 28.32 3.19 23.06
C PRO A 265 27.25 4.27 22.76
N VAL A 266 25.99 3.91 22.75
CA VAL A 266 24.85 4.80 22.48
C VAL A 266 24.05 4.99 23.75
N ARG A 267 23.86 6.25 24.17
CA ARG A 267 23.07 6.56 25.35
C ARG A 267 21.63 6.88 24.98
N VAL A 268 20.72 6.00 25.37
CA VAL A 268 19.26 6.16 25.21
C VAL A 268 18.66 6.63 26.52
N ASP A 269 17.84 7.66 26.51
CA ASP A 269 17.12 8.15 27.70
C ASP A 269 15.60 8.21 27.45
N LEU A 270 14.83 8.09 28.54
CA LEU A 270 13.38 8.11 28.51
C LEU A 270 12.85 9.42 29.13
N MET A 271 11.97 10.11 28.38
CA MET A 271 11.30 11.30 28.87
C MET A 271 9.77 11.09 28.94
N SER A 272 9.35 10.41 29.99
CA SER A 272 7.95 10.12 30.27
C SER A 272 7.66 10.33 31.77
N ARG A 273 6.41 10.17 32.18
CA ARG A 273 6.00 10.27 33.60
C ARG A 273 6.56 9.16 34.47
N PHE A 274 7.02 8.06 33.91
CA PHE A 274 7.74 7.01 34.66
C PHE A 274 9.09 7.48 35.24
N ARG A 275 9.57 8.65 34.80
CA ARG A 275 10.77 9.27 35.32
C ARG A 275 10.44 10.39 36.33
N THR A 276 11.13 10.40 37.44
CA THR A 276 10.99 11.48 38.43
C THR A 276 11.34 12.85 37.82
N GLN A 277 10.84 13.91 38.41
CA GLN A 277 11.17 15.27 37.97
C GLN A 277 12.67 15.55 37.95
N ALA A 278 13.40 15.02 38.95
CA ALA A 278 14.86 15.15 39.01
C ALA A 278 15.56 14.42 37.87
N GLN A 279 15.11 13.21 37.52
CA GLN A 279 15.62 12.47 36.36
C GLN A 279 15.32 13.20 35.06
N GLN A 280 14.09 13.69 34.87
CA GLN A 280 13.73 14.47 33.68
C GLN A 280 14.57 15.74 33.52
N LYS A 281 14.80 16.51 34.62
CA LYS A 281 15.69 17.68 34.58
C LYS A 281 17.11 17.29 34.16
N LYS A 282 17.65 16.21 34.73
CA LYS A 282 18.97 15.70 34.33
C LYS A 282 19.03 15.34 32.86
N THR A 283 18.02 14.61 32.34
CA THR A 283 17.93 14.27 30.91
C THR A 283 17.90 15.53 30.03
N VAL A 284 17.13 16.59 30.43
CA VAL A 284 17.09 17.87 29.70
C VAL A 284 18.45 18.58 29.69
N GLU A 285 19.16 18.57 30.81
CA GLU A 285 20.51 19.15 30.88
C GLU A 285 21.51 18.37 30.03
N ASP A 286 21.45 17.04 30.10
CA ASP A 286 22.33 16.14 29.34
C ASP A 286 22.06 16.22 27.83
N LEU A 287 20.79 16.39 27.40
CA LEU A 287 20.42 16.65 26.00
C LEU A 287 21.05 17.96 25.48
N LYS A 288 20.99 19.04 26.27
CA LYS A 288 21.59 20.33 25.93
C LYS A 288 23.13 20.25 25.80
N LYS A 289 23.75 19.38 26.59
CA LYS A 289 25.20 19.12 26.54
C LYS A 289 25.60 18.17 25.42
N GLY A 290 24.64 17.45 24.80
CA GLY A 290 24.90 16.41 23.80
C GLY A 290 25.43 15.11 24.42
N LEU A 291 25.08 14.82 25.67
CA LEU A 291 25.46 13.59 26.37
C LEU A 291 24.41 12.49 26.25
N VAL A 292 23.24 12.77 25.65
CA VAL A 292 22.20 11.81 25.32
C VAL A 292 22.06 11.80 23.81
N ASP A 293 22.21 10.63 23.22
CA ASP A 293 22.16 10.44 21.78
C ASP A 293 20.72 10.26 21.29
N ILE A 294 19.94 9.45 22.00
CA ILE A 294 18.56 9.15 21.64
C ILE A 294 17.65 9.44 22.84
N VAL A 295 16.61 10.25 22.64
CA VAL A 295 15.56 10.45 23.65
C VAL A 295 14.23 9.93 23.15
N ILE A 296 13.63 9.01 23.91
CA ILE A 296 12.31 8.45 23.64
C ILE A 296 11.32 9.10 24.60
N GLY A 297 10.18 9.58 24.08
CA GLY A 297 9.20 10.18 24.98
C GLY A 297 7.89 10.54 24.30
N THR A 298 6.97 11.04 25.15
CA THR A 298 5.68 11.55 24.71
C THR A 298 5.79 13.03 24.36
N HIS A 299 4.68 13.74 24.29
CA HIS A 299 4.63 15.20 24.03
C HIS A 299 5.58 16.03 24.93
N ARG A 300 6.12 15.46 26.01
CA ARG A 300 7.08 16.11 26.91
C ARG A 300 8.38 16.49 26.19
N VAL A 301 8.84 15.71 25.22
CA VAL A 301 10.04 16.01 24.41
C VAL A 301 9.85 17.26 23.52
N LEU A 302 8.60 17.68 23.29
CA LEU A 302 8.23 18.89 22.51
C LEU A 302 8.06 20.13 23.40
N SER A 303 8.41 20.07 24.70
CA SER A 303 8.23 21.18 25.61
C SER A 303 9.32 22.23 25.42
N LYS A 304 9.00 23.51 25.68
CA LYS A 304 9.89 24.65 25.41
C LYS A 304 11.20 24.64 26.21
N ASP A 305 11.23 23.97 27.35
CA ASP A 305 12.40 23.85 28.21
C ASP A 305 13.40 22.79 27.74
N VAL A 306 12.95 21.90 26.84
CA VAL A 306 13.78 20.86 26.22
C VAL A 306 14.54 21.48 25.05
N GLY A 307 15.85 21.52 25.17
CA GLY A 307 16.74 21.96 24.09
C GLY A 307 17.66 20.80 23.68
N TYR A 308 17.94 20.74 22.43
CA TYR A 308 18.86 19.76 21.82
C TYR A 308 20.13 20.49 21.39
N LYS A 309 21.30 19.84 21.52
CA LYS A 309 22.56 20.41 21.06
C LYS A 309 22.66 20.34 19.55
N ASP A 310 22.38 19.18 18.97
CA ASP A 310 22.45 18.93 17.51
C ASP A 310 21.45 17.85 17.11
N LEU A 311 20.18 18.23 16.97
CA LEU A 311 19.10 17.34 16.58
C LEU A 311 19.14 17.10 15.05
N GLY A 312 19.35 15.85 14.62
CA GLY A 312 19.39 15.47 13.22
C GLY A 312 18.18 14.66 12.75
N LEU A 313 17.58 13.84 13.61
CA LEU A 313 16.48 12.95 13.22
C LEU A 313 15.31 13.01 14.21
N LEU A 314 14.10 13.18 13.68
CA LEU A 314 12.84 13.07 14.41
C LEU A 314 12.06 11.85 13.90
N ILE A 315 11.86 10.85 14.77
CA ILE A 315 11.03 9.69 14.49
C ILE A 315 9.68 9.89 15.18
N ILE A 316 8.58 9.69 14.46
CA ILE A 316 7.23 9.87 14.97
C ILE A 316 6.45 8.59 14.78
N ASP A 317 6.01 7.98 15.87
CA ASP A 317 5.14 6.82 15.81
C ASP A 317 3.67 7.24 15.96
N GLU A 318 2.81 6.73 15.06
CA GLU A 318 1.36 6.98 15.04
C GLU A 318 0.99 8.49 15.10
N GLU A 319 1.52 9.30 14.17
CA GLU A 319 1.32 10.75 14.07
C GLU A 319 -0.14 11.21 14.22
N GLN A 320 -1.09 10.38 13.75
CA GLN A 320 -2.53 10.68 13.80
C GLN A 320 -3.08 10.83 15.21
N ARG A 321 -2.40 10.28 16.21
CA ARG A 321 -2.85 10.31 17.62
C ARG A 321 -2.48 11.58 18.36
N PHE A 322 -1.65 12.44 17.76
CA PHE A 322 -1.29 13.72 18.36
C PHE A 322 -2.34 14.80 18.13
N GLY A 323 -2.66 15.56 19.17
CA GLY A 323 -3.58 16.69 19.09
C GLY A 323 -3.03 17.85 18.23
N VAL A 324 -3.90 18.78 17.86
CA VAL A 324 -3.60 19.91 16.97
C VAL A 324 -2.39 20.73 17.44
N THR A 325 -2.36 21.10 18.74
CA THR A 325 -1.25 21.87 19.34
C THR A 325 0.09 21.16 19.30
N HIS A 326 0.10 19.83 19.43
CA HIS A 326 1.32 19.03 19.29
C HIS A 326 1.77 18.95 17.85
N LYS A 327 0.85 18.80 16.90
CA LYS A 327 1.15 18.82 15.46
C LYS A 327 1.79 20.13 15.00
N GLU A 328 1.37 21.27 15.55
CA GLU A 328 2.01 22.56 15.26
C GLU A 328 3.45 22.63 15.79
N LYS A 329 3.71 22.09 16.98
CA LYS A 329 5.08 22.02 17.53
C LYS A 329 5.96 21.06 16.71
N ILE A 330 5.43 19.90 16.33
CA ILE A 330 6.09 18.97 15.44
C ILE A 330 6.43 19.64 14.11
N LYS A 331 5.50 20.41 13.54
CA LYS A 331 5.71 21.14 12.28
C LYS A 331 6.92 22.09 12.35
N LYS A 332 7.09 22.80 13.47
CA LYS A 332 8.24 23.71 13.67
C LYS A 332 9.57 22.94 13.78
N LEU A 333 9.59 21.79 14.46
CA LEU A 333 10.79 20.95 14.54
C LEU A 333 11.18 20.35 13.18
N ARG A 334 10.20 20.07 12.33
CA ARG A 334 10.40 19.47 11.00
C ARG A 334 11.12 20.37 10.00
N GLU A 335 11.24 21.67 10.23
CA GLU A 335 11.69 22.63 9.22
C GLU A 335 13.12 22.37 8.73
N ASN A 336 14.02 21.87 9.62
CA ASN A 336 15.45 21.74 9.31
C ASN A 336 16.06 20.38 9.68
N ILE A 337 15.26 19.36 9.95
CA ILE A 337 15.72 18.04 10.37
C ILE A 337 15.02 16.93 9.58
N ASP A 338 15.67 15.79 9.48
CA ASP A 338 15.08 14.60 8.89
C ASP A 338 13.93 14.06 9.74
N VAL A 339 12.88 13.63 9.06
CA VAL A 339 11.68 13.10 9.71
C VAL A 339 11.30 11.74 9.14
N LEU A 340 11.21 10.77 10.02
CA LEU A 340 10.70 9.44 9.73
C LEU A 340 9.41 9.22 10.50
N THR A 341 8.30 8.98 9.81
CA THR A 341 7.01 8.72 10.45
C THR A 341 6.60 7.28 10.24
N LEU A 342 6.16 6.63 11.31
CA LEU A 342 5.70 5.24 11.29
C LEU A 342 4.18 5.22 11.48
N THR A 343 3.46 4.37 10.75
CA THR A 343 2.02 4.18 10.94
C THR A 343 1.57 2.79 10.51
N ALA A 344 0.60 2.23 11.25
CA ALA A 344 -0.05 0.99 10.86
C ALA A 344 -1.24 1.24 9.92
N THR A 345 -1.93 2.37 10.08
CA THR A 345 -3.06 2.77 9.25
C THR A 345 -2.89 4.23 8.89
N PRO A 346 -2.42 4.56 7.68
CA PRO A 346 -2.26 5.94 7.28
C PRO A 346 -3.62 6.65 7.32
N ILE A 347 -3.65 7.86 7.90
CA ILE A 347 -4.84 8.71 7.77
C ILE A 347 -5.02 8.98 6.27
N PRO A 348 -6.27 8.98 5.77
CA PRO A 348 -6.55 9.28 4.38
C PRO A 348 -5.85 10.54 3.85
N ARG A 349 -5.72 11.58 4.67
CA ARG A 349 -5.00 12.81 4.30
C ARG A 349 -3.48 12.58 4.12
N THR A 350 -2.83 11.90 5.06
CA THR A 350 -1.38 11.63 5.00
C THR A 350 -1.07 10.70 3.84
N LEU A 351 -1.90 9.67 3.66
CA LEU A 351 -1.85 8.76 2.52
C LEU A 351 -2.01 9.52 1.21
N HIS A 352 -3.01 10.39 1.11
CA HIS A 352 -3.24 11.22 -0.06
C HIS A 352 -2.03 12.11 -0.41
N MET A 353 -1.39 12.72 0.60
CA MET A 353 -0.18 13.54 0.38
C MET A 353 1.01 12.73 -0.13
N SER A 354 1.15 11.48 0.33
CA SER A 354 2.21 10.59 -0.16
C SER A 354 1.93 10.08 -1.57
N LEU A 355 0.68 9.74 -1.87
CA LEU A 355 0.26 9.31 -3.20
C LEU A 355 0.42 10.40 -4.28
N ILE A 356 0.33 11.67 -3.89
CA ILE A 356 0.58 12.84 -4.75
C ILE A 356 2.10 13.11 -4.91
N GLY A 357 2.96 12.31 -4.29
CA GLY A 357 4.41 12.50 -4.35
C GLY A 357 4.89 13.78 -3.65
N ILE A 358 4.12 14.28 -2.67
CA ILE A 358 4.49 15.40 -1.82
C ILE A 358 5.37 14.92 -0.67
N ARG A 359 5.14 13.67 -0.21
CA ARG A 359 5.86 13.01 0.86
C ARG A 359 6.31 11.64 0.40
N ASP A 360 7.58 11.30 0.66
CA ASP A 360 8.10 9.98 0.32
C ASP A 360 7.46 8.89 1.19
N MET A 361 7.20 7.72 0.60
CA MET A 361 6.50 6.63 1.28
C MET A 361 7.08 5.27 0.91
N SER A 362 7.30 4.44 1.93
CA SER A 362 7.59 3.01 1.77
C SER A 362 6.47 2.20 2.42
N VAL A 363 5.95 1.21 1.71
CA VAL A 363 4.87 0.34 2.17
C VAL A 363 5.42 -1.05 2.42
N LEU A 364 5.10 -1.61 3.60
CA LEU A 364 5.43 -2.98 3.99
C LEU A 364 4.18 -3.83 3.80
N GLU A 365 4.12 -4.60 2.72
CA GLU A 365 2.99 -5.49 2.38
C GLU A 365 3.29 -6.94 2.74
N GLU A 366 4.58 -7.30 2.78
CA GLU A 366 5.03 -8.65 3.08
C GLU A 366 5.10 -8.89 4.58
N ALA A 367 4.37 -9.91 5.06
CA ALA A 367 4.38 -10.29 6.46
C ALA A 367 5.68 -11.03 6.83
N PRO A 368 6.24 -10.82 8.05
CA PRO A 368 7.31 -11.67 8.57
C PRO A 368 6.91 -13.14 8.59
N MET A 369 7.89 -14.04 8.35
CA MET A 369 7.65 -15.48 8.12
C MET A 369 6.90 -16.21 9.24
N ASP A 370 7.06 -15.78 10.50
CA ASP A 370 6.48 -16.45 11.68
C ASP A 370 5.08 -15.97 12.05
N ARG A 371 4.44 -15.13 11.22
CA ARG A 371 3.15 -14.52 11.55
C ARG A 371 1.99 -15.27 10.92
N MET A 372 1.03 -15.67 11.76
CA MET A 372 -0.21 -16.31 11.30
C MET A 372 -1.35 -15.30 11.14
N PRO A 373 -2.24 -15.48 10.12
CA PRO A 373 -3.45 -14.69 9.98
C PRO A 373 -4.37 -14.81 11.20
N ILE A 374 -5.03 -13.70 11.56
CA ILE A 374 -5.96 -13.67 12.69
C ILE A 374 -7.33 -14.16 12.22
N GLN A 375 -7.81 -15.24 12.81
CA GLN A 375 -9.15 -15.77 12.54
C GLN A 375 -10.21 -14.78 13.03
N THR A 376 -10.93 -14.17 12.10
CA THR A 376 -11.86 -13.08 12.39
C THR A 376 -13.31 -13.55 12.22
N TYR A 377 -14.11 -13.45 13.29
CA TYR A 377 -15.53 -13.82 13.32
C TYR A 377 -16.39 -12.58 13.55
N VAL A 378 -17.44 -12.42 12.75
CA VAL A 378 -18.45 -11.36 12.92
C VAL A 378 -19.78 -12.06 13.21
N MET A 379 -20.35 -11.86 14.41
CA MET A 379 -21.53 -12.60 14.86
C MET A 379 -22.33 -11.85 15.91
N GLU A 380 -23.53 -12.33 16.16
CA GLU A 380 -24.35 -11.84 17.27
C GLU A 380 -23.79 -12.22 18.64
N TYR A 381 -24.01 -11.35 19.62
CA TYR A 381 -23.56 -11.57 20.98
C TYR A 381 -24.23 -12.81 21.61
N ASN A 382 -23.42 -13.70 22.17
CA ASN A 382 -23.87 -14.88 22.91
C ASN A 382 -22.92 -15.14 24.09
N ASP A 383 -23.50 -15.28 25.33
CA ASP A 383 -22.72 -15.53 26.55
C ASP A 383 -21.94 -16.86 26.51
N GLU A 384 -22.53 -17.93 25.93
CA GLU A 384 -21.86 -19.22 25.82
C GLU A 384 -20.62 -19.16 24.94
N MET A 385 -20.70 -18.47 23.80
CA MET A 385 -19.59 -18.31 22.90
C MET A 385 -18.49 -17.45 23.53
N VAL A 386 -18.85 -16.38 24.27
CA VAL A 386 -17.87 -15.55 25.01
C VAL A 386 -17.13 -16.41 26.05
N ARG A 387 -17.85 -17.22 26.81
CA ARG A 387 -17.27 -18.15 27.78
C ARG A 387 -16.31 -19.11 27.10
N GLU A 388 -16.76 -19.80 26.06
CA GLU A 388 -15.94 -20.78 25.33
C GLU A 388 -14.67 -20.13 24.74
N ALA A 389 -14.77 -18.93 24.19
CA ALA A 389 -13.63 -18.21 23.62
C ALA A 389 -12.59 -17.88 24.71
N ILE A 390 -13.02 -17.46 25.91
CA ILE A 390 -12.14 -17.16 27.03
C ILE A 390 -11.53 -18.45 27.59
N GLU A 391 -12.34 -19.47 27.91
CA GLU A 391 -11.87 -20.75 28.47
C GLU A 391 -10.83 -21.41 27.52
N ARG A 392 -11.07 -21.38 26.22
CA ARG A 392 -10.14 -21.88 25.21
C ARG A 392 -8.78 -21.17 25.25
N GLU A 393 -8.79 -19.84 25.42
CA GLU A 393 -7.53 -19.07 25.51
C GLU A 393 -6.78 -19.38 26.81
N LEU A 394 -7.50 -19.44 27.94
CA LEU A 394 -6.93 -19.75 29.24
C LEU A 394 -6.36 -21.17 29.29
N ALA A 395 -7.06 -22.15 28.69
CA ALA A 395 -6.59 -23.53 28.63
C ALA A 395 -5.22 -23.70 27.92
N ARG A 396 -4.87 -22.78 27.03
CA ARG A 396 -3.55 -22.76 26.37
C ARG A 396 -2.56 -21.78 27.03
N GLY A 397 -2.91 -21.24 28.22
CA GLY A 397 -2.08 -20.30 28.98
C GLY A 397 -1.98 -18.91 28.36
N GLY A 398 -2.93 -18.53 27.51
CA GLY A 398 -2.99 -17.21 26.91
C GLY A 398 -3.87 -16.23 27.67
N GLN A 399 -3.92 -14.99 27.19
CA GLN A 399 -4.69 -13.88 27.76
C GLN A 399 -5.70 -13.35 26.77
N VAL A 400 -6.76 -12.70 27.26
CA VAL A 400 -7.88 -12.20 26.45
C VAL A 400 -8.03 -10.69 26.61
N TYR A 401 -8.12 -9.99 25.47
CA TYR A 401 -8.66 -8.64 25.44
C TYR A 401 -10.17 -8.66 25.24
N TYR A 402 -10.90 -7.97 26.10
CA TYR A 402 -12.33 -7.72 25.94
C TYR A 402 -12.58 -6.22 25.76
N VAL A 403 -12.93 -5.79 24.56
CA VAL A 403 -13.11 -4.37 24.21
C VAL A 403 -14.55 -3.95 24.32
N TYR A 404 -14.81 -2.89 25.11
CA TYR A 404 -16.13 -2.30 25.29
C TYR A 404 -16.04 -0.77 25.38
N ASN A 405 -16.58 -0.06 24.39
CA ASN A 405 -16.38 1.37 24.25
C ASN A 405 -17.39 2.22 25.04
N ARG A 406 -17.68 1.86 26.30
CA ARG A 406 -18.49 2.65 27.23
C ARG A 406 -17.90 2.57 28.62
N VAL A 407 -17.57 3.74 29.20
CA VAL A 407 -16.95 3.83 30.52
C VAL A 407 -17.95 3.53 31.63
N GLU A 408 -19.22 4.00 31.48
CA GLU A 408 -20.23 3.97 32.53
C GLU A 408 -20.55 2.55 33.05
N ASN A 409 -20.52 1.53 32.17
CA ASN A 409 -20.91 0.16 32.52
C ASN A 409 -19.77 -0.87 32.38
N ILE A 410 -18.53 -0.41 32.30
CA ILE A 410 -17.39 -1.30 32.09
C ILE A 410 -17.11 -2.19 33.30
N ALA A 411 -17.31 -1.67 34.50
CA ALA A 411 -17.18 -2.43 35.74
C ALA A 411 -18.24 -3.55 35.86
N ASP A 412 -19.51 -3.24 35.51
CA ASP A 412 -20.58 -4.23 35.50
C ASP A 412 -20.31 -5.34 34.47
N LEU A 413 -19.77 -4.96 33.30
CA LEU A 413 -19.38 -5.93 32.30
C LEU A 413 -18.23 -6.82 32.78
N ALA A 414 -17.22 -6.27 33.44
CA ALA A 414 -16.13 -7.05 34.02
C ALA A 414 -16.65 -8.07 35.04
N LEU A 415 -17.59 -7.65 35.92
CA LEU A 415 -18.26 -8.54 36.87
C LEU A 415 -19.09 -9.63 36.16
N ARG A 416 -19.76 -9.29 35.05
CA ARG A 416 -20.48 -10.26 34.23
C ARG A 416 -19.53 -11.29 33.62
N VAL A 417 -18.42 -10.86 33.05
CA VAL A 417 -17.39 -11.75 32.48
C VAL A 417 -16.80 -12.62 33.57
N GLN A 418 -16.51 -12.09 34.78
CA GLN A 418 -16.03 -12.86 35.94
C GLN A 418 -17.01 -13.95 36.35
N LYS A 419 -18.34 -13.68 36.26
CA LYS A 419 -19.39 -14.70 36.55
C LYS A 419 -19.46 -15.76 35.45
N LEU A 420 -19.20 -15.41 34.20
CA LEU A 420 -19.19 -16.36 33.06
C LEU A 420 -18.00 -17.33 33.16
N VAL A 421 -16.85 -16.84 33.60
CA VAL A 421 -15.59 -17.60 33.74
C VAL A 421 -15.04 -17.37 35.15
N PRO A 422 -15.53 -18.08 36.19
CA PRO A 422 -15.15 -17.83 37.58
C PRO A 422 -13.68 -18.03 37.89
N ASP A 423 -13.01 -18.91 37.18
CA ASP A 423 -11.58 -19.25 37.37
C ASP A 423 -10.62 -18.21 36.74
N ALA A 424 -11.14 -17.28 35.92
CA ALA A 424 -10.34 -16.23 35.27
C ALA A 424 -10.12 -15.05 36.22
N ARG A 425 -8.93 -14.46 36.18
CA ARG A 425 -8.63 -13.17 36.83
C ARG A 425 -9.01 -12.04 35.89
N VAL A 426 -10.18 -11.45 36.13
CA VAL A 426 -10.73 -10.38 35.27
C VAL A 426 -10.46 -9.02 35.89
N SER A 427 -9.92 -8.11 35.12
CA SER A 427 -9.80 -6.69 35.50
C SER A 427 -10.34 -5.79 34.39
N TYR A 428 -10.54 -4.49 34.70
CA TYR A 428 -11.00 -3.53 33.71
C TYR A 428 -10.19 -2.25 33.71
N ALA A 429 -10.10 -1.59 32.55
CA ALA A 429 -9.33 -0.38 32.37
C ALA A 429 -10.00 0.60 31.37
N HIS A 430 -10.01 1.89 31.70
CA HIS A 430 -10.55 2.93 30.81
C HIS A 430 -9.80 4.27 30.97
N GLY A 431 -9.91 5.13 29.95
CA GLY A 431 -9.15 6.38 29.87
C GLY A 431 -9.50 7.47 30.89
N GLN A 432 -10.57 7.29 31.71
CA GLN A 432 -10.93 8.20 32.78
C GLN A 432 -10.40 7.75 34.15
N MET A 433 -9.76 6.59 34.22
CA MET A 433 -9.07 6.14 35.44
C MET A 433 -7.87 7.03 35.77
N ASN A 434 -7.49 7.06 37.06
CA ASN A 434 -6.23 7.64 37.44
C ASN A 434 -5.10 6.92 36.70
N GLU A 435 -4.18 7.69 36.17
CA GLU A 435 -3.09 7.18 35.33
C GLU A 435 -2.25 6.12 36.03
N HIS A 436 -1.99 6.25 37.34
CA HIS A 436 -1.27 5.24 38.11
C HIS A 436 -2.05 3.91 38.17
N GLN A 437 -3.35 3.97 38.43
CA GLN A 437 -4.19 2.77 38.42
C GLN A 437 -4.20 2.09 37.04
N LEU A 438 -4.26 2.89 35.98
CA LEU A 438 -4.22 2.37 34.62
C LEU A 438 -2.89 1.68 34.32
N GLU A 439 -1.80 2.29 34.75
CA GLU A 439 -0.45 1.77 34.61
C GLU A 439 -0.25 0.47 35.38
N ASP A 440 -0.71 0.41 36.63
CA ASP A 440 -0.65 -0.80 37.46
C ASP A 440 -1.42 -1.97 36.83
N ILE A 441 -2.67 -1.73 36.38
CA ILE A 441 -3.48 -2.76 35.71
C ILE A 441 -2.81 -3.24 34.42
N MET A 442 -2.24 -2.33 33.63
CA MET A 442 -1.54 -2.70 32.40
C MET A 442 -0.26 -3.48 32.68
N TYR A 443 0.45 -3.13 33.74
CA TYR A 443 1.65 -3.87 34.19
C TYR A 443 1.30 -5.28 34.64
N ASP A 444 0.25 -5.45 35.46
CA ASP A 444 -0.25 -6.74 35.91
C ASP A 444 -0.72 -7.61 34.73
N PHE A 445 -1.35 -6.99 33.72
CA PHE A 445 -1.76 -7.71 32.53
C PHE A 445 -0.56 -8.14 31.66
N ILE A 446 0.47 -7.30 31.53
CA ILE A 446 1.72 -7.64 30.81
C ILE A 446 2.45 -8.80 31.48
N ASN A 447 2.48 -8.82 32.82
CA ASN A 447 3.14 -9.87 33.60
C ASN A 447 2.33 -11.18 33.69
N GLY A 448 1.09 -11.20 33.22
CA GLY A 448 0.22 -12.38 33.26
C GLY A 448 -0.52 -12.56 34.59
N ASP A 449 -0.58 -11.53 35.44
CA ASP A 449 -1.36 -11.54 36.70
C ASP A 449 -2.86 -11.34 36.45
N ILE A 450 -3.23 -10.85 35.27
CA ILE A 450 -4.61 -10.70 34.79
C ILE A 450 -4.80 -11.56 33.54
N ASP A 451 -5.85 -12.39 33.51
CA ASP A 451 -6.15 -13.29 32.41
C ASP A 451 -7.06 -12.62 31.34
N VAL A 452 -8.02 -11.82 31.80
CA VAL A 452 -8.95 -11.11 30.93
C VAL A 452 -8.96 -9.63 31.26
N LEU A 453 -8.57 -8.80 30.29
CA LEU A 453 -8.62 -7.35 30.43
C LEU A 453 -9.84 -6.77 29.68
N VAL A 454 -10.85 -6.33 30.44
CA VAL A 454 -11.96 -5.56 29.87
C VAL A 454 -11.56 -4.11 29.74
N SER A 455 -11.52 -3.59 28.51
CA SER A 455 -11.00 -2.23 28.29
C SER A 455 -11.80 -1.43 27.26
N THR A 456 -11.70 -0.12 27.36
CA THR A 456 -12.11 0.77 26.25
C THR A 456 -11.07 0.73 25.13
N THR A 457 -11.13 1.63 24.17
CA THR A 457 -10.15 1.74 23.06
C THR A 457 -8.72 2.10 23.49
N ILE A 458 -8.42 2.13 24.79
CA ILE A 458 -7.05 2.43 25.29
C ILE A 458 -6.00 1.44 24.79
N ILE A 459 -6.38 0.17 24.55
CA ILE A 459 -5.47 -0.86 24.02
C ILE A 459 -5.12 -0.65 22.53
N GLU A 460 -5.83 0.23 21.85
CA GLU A 460 -5.52 0.65 20.47
C GLU A 460 -4.14 1.34 20.37
N THR A 461 -3.53 1.73 21.51
CA THR A 461 -2.33 2.58 21.59
C THR A 461 -0.98 1.91 21.31
N GLY A 462 -0.93 0.73 20.72
CA GLY A 462 0.34 0.20 20.22
C GLY A 462 1.03 -0.86 21.10
N LEU A 463 0.48 -1.19 22.26
CA LEU A 463 1.04 -2.18 23.18
C LEU A 463 1.24 -3.55 22.54
N ASP A 464 2.41 -4.12 22.76
CA ASP A 464 2.76 -5.46 22.33
C ASP A 464 2.73 -6.43 23.52
N ILE A 465 1.72 -7.32 23.53
CA ILE A 465 1.59 -8.37 24.55
C ILE A 465 1.48 -9.70 23.81
N ALA A 466 2.61 -10.39 23.73
CA ALA A 466 2.75 -11.63 22.97
C ALA A 466 1.79 -12.75 23.41
N ASN A 467 1.37 -12.75 24.70
CA ASN A 467 0.50 -13.77 25.26
C ASN A 467 -1.01 -13.51 25.06
N ALA A 468 -1.39 -12.31 24.62
CA ALA A 468 -2.79 -11.98 24.33
C ALA A 468 -3.13 -12.38 22.87
N ASN A 469 -3.77 -13.54 22.69
CA ASN A 469 -4.07 -14.08 21.37
C ASN A 469 -5.58 -14.17 21.07
N THR A 470 -6.44 -13.78 22.00
CA THR A 470 -7.89 -13.67 21.75
C THR A 470 -8.38 -12.25 22.03
N MET A 471 -9.13 -11.70 21.05
CA MET A 471 -9.75 -10.39 21.10
C MET A 471 -11.27 -10.55 20.98
N ILE A 472 -12.02 -9.99 21.93
CA ILE A 472 -13.48 -9.92 21.88
C ILE A 472 -13.87 -8.45 21.84
N ILE A 473 -14.60 -8.02 20.81
CA ILE A 473 -15.05 -6.64 20.64
C ILE A 473 -16.57 -6.60 20.72
N GLN A 474 -17.10 -6.06 21.78
CA GLN A 474 -18.54 -5.89 21.99
C GLN A 474 -19.06 -4.61 21.33
N ASP A 475 -20.28 -4.62 20.80
CA ASP A 475 -20.89 -3.52 20.02
C ASP A 475 -19.98 -3.09 18.84
N ALA A 476 -19.39 -4.06 18.11
CA ALA A 476 -18.42 -3.82 17.03
C ALA A 476 -19.00 -2.93 15.90
N ASP A 477 -20.32 -2.91 15.71
CA ASP A 477 -21.02 -2.05 14.75
C ASP A 477 -20.87 -0.55 15.02
N ARG A 478 -20.42 -0.17 16.22
CA ARG A 478 -20.18 1.23 16.61
C ARG A 478 -18.78 1.74 16.35
N PHE A 479 -17.86 0.85 16.00
CA PHE A 479 -16.47 1.20 15.74
C PHE A 479 -16.25 1.60 14.29
N GLY A 480 -15.23 2.42 14.04
CA GLY A 480 -14.72 2.69 12.71
C GLY A 480 -13.93 1.49 12.16
N LEU A 481 -13.88 1.35 10.83
CA LEU A 481 -13.18 0.24 10.19
C LEU A 481 -11.69 0.22 10.55
N SER A 482 -11.01 1.36 10.47
CA SER A 482 -9.60 1.50 10.87
C SER A 482 -9.38 1.15 12.35
N GLN A 483 -10.33 1.48 13.25
CA GLN A 483 -10.25 1.12 14.66
C GLN A 483 -10.37 -0.40 14.87
N LEU A 484 -11.34 -1.05 14.22
CA LEU A 484 -11.50 -2.50 14.28
C LEU A 484 -10.24 -3.20 13.79
N TYR A 485 -9.63 -2.70 12.72
CA TYR A 485 -8.39 -3.24 12.18
C TYR A 485 -7.21 -3.08 13.14
N GLN A 486 -7.04 -1.91 13.74
CA GLN A 486 -6.00 -1.65 14.75
C GLN A 486 -6.18 -2.53 15.98
N LEU A 487 -7.42 -2.66 16.48
CA LEU A 487 -7.73 -3.56 17.60
C LEU A 487 -7.43 -5.01 17.25
N ARG A 488 -7.90 -5.50 16.09
CA ARG A 488 -7.58 -6.85 15.61
C ARG A 488 -6.07 -7.11 15.59
N GLY A 489 -5.30 -6.15 15.12
CA GLY A 489 -3.83 -6.24 15.07
C GLY A 489 -3.12 -6.26 16.44
N ARG A 490 -3.85 -6.13 17.56
CA ARG A 490 -3.27 -6.23 18.91
C ARG A 490 -3.09 -7.68 19.37
N VAL A 491 -3.70 -8.64 18.69
CA VAL A 491 -3.49 -10.08 18.90
C VAL A 491 -2.74 -10.70 17.72
N GLY A 492 -2.24 -11.94 17.89
CA GLY A 492 -1.51 -12.63 16.82
C GLY A 492 -0.09 -12.12 16.61
N ARG A 493 0.61 -11.79 17.69
CA ARG A 493 2.02 -11.37 17.69
C ARG A 493 2.99 -12.47 18.11
N SER A 494 2.50 -13.68 18.21
CA SER A 494 3.26 -14.89 18.50
C SER A 494 3.03 -15.91 17.39
N ASN A 495 3.77 -17.00 17.41
CA ASN A 495 3.58 -18.17 16.53
C ASN A 495 2.30 -18.98 16.84
N ARG A 496 1.42 -18.46 17.71
CA ARG A 496 0.15 -19.08 18.08
C ARG A 496 -0.99 -18.49 17.25
N MET A 497 -1.96 -19.33 16.87
CA MET A 497 -3.17 -18.88 16.18
C MET A 497 -3.97 -17.93 17.06
N ALA A 498 -4.31 -16.76 16.52
CA ALA A 498 -5.08 -15.74 17.20
C ALA A 498 -6.51 -15.62 16.67
N TYR A 499 -7.39 -15.14 17.53
CA TYR A 499 -8.82 -15.03 17.26
C TYR A 499 -9.34 -13.63 17.56
N ALA A 500 -10.20 -13.12 16.69
CA ALA A 500 -10.92 -11.86 16.88
C ALA A 500 -12.41 -12.08 16.70
N PHE A 501 -13.18 -11.86 17.76
CA PHE A 501 -14.64 -11.97 17.77
C PHE A 501 -15.25 -10.57 17.79
N LEU A 502 -15.89 -10.17 16.70
CA LEU A 502 -16.56 -8.90 16.54
C LEU A 502 -18.07 -9.12 16.76
N LEU A 503 -18.54 -8.70 17.91
CA LEU A 503 -19.88 -8.99 18.38
C LEU A 503 -20.80 -7.78 18.21
N TYR A 504 -21.99 -7.99 17.67
CA TYR A 504 -23.07 -7.00 17.65
C TYR A 504 -24.28 -7.50 18.42
N GLN A 505 -25.17 -6.59 18.81
CA GLN A 505 -26.30 -6.89 19.66
C GLN A 505 -27.29 -7.84 18.96
N ARG A 506 -27.76 -8.84 19.66
CA ARG A 506 -28.73 -9.81 19.15
C ARG A 506 -29.99 -9.08 18.64
N ASP A 507 -30.58 -9.60 17.57
CA ASP A 507 -31.80 -9.06 16.93
C ASP A 507 -31.71 -7.58 16.50
N LYS A 508 -30.51 -7.02 16.38
CA LYS A 508 -30.30 -5.64 15.95
C LYS A 508 -30.18 -5.55 14.44
N MET A 509 -31.06 -4.76 13.80
CA MET A 509 -30.84 -4.34 12.43
C MET A 509 -29.62 -3.42 12.36
N LEU A 510 -28.59 -3.86 11.68
CA LEU A 510 -27.39 -3.07 11.45
C LEU A 510 -27.69 -1.93 10.45
N LYS A 511 -27.07 -0.77 10.68
CA LYS A 511 -27.07 0.29 9.68
C LYS A 511 -26.18 -0.14 8.51
N GLU A 512 -26.55 0.19 7.28
CA GLU A 512 -25.82 -0.15 6.06
C GLU A 512 -24.31 0.13 6.16
N VAL A 513 -23.93 1.29 6.71
CA VAL A 513 -22.51 1.66 6.91
C VAL A 513 -21.81 0.72 7.90
N ALA A 514 -22.49 0.28 8.96
CA ALA A 514 -21.91 -0.65 9.93
C ALA A 514 -21.77 -2.04 9.32
N GLU A 515 -22.75 -2.49 8.53
CA GLU A 515 -22.70 -3.75 7.80
C GLU A 515 -21.52 -3.77 6.80
N LYS A 516 -21.35 -2.71 6.00
CA LYS A 516 -20.23 -2.56 5.07
C LYS A 516 -18.87 -2.63 5.79
N ARG A 517 -18.74 -2.00 6.97
CA ARG A 517 -17.50 -2.08 7.78
C ARG A 517 -17.22 -3.46 8.31
N LEU A 518 -18.23 -4.12 8.86
CA LEU A 518 -18.11 -5.48 9.38
C LEU A 518 -17.86 -6.51 8.27
N ALA A 519 -18.45 -6.32 7.10
CA ALA A 519 -18.16 -7.12 5.92
C ALA A 519 -16.72 -6.94 5.47
N ALA A 520 -16.23 -5.70 5.38
CA ALA A 520 -14.85 -5.40 5.00
C ALA A 520 -13.82 -6.02 5.95
N ILE A 521 -13.99 -5.90 7.28
CA ILE A 521 -13.05 -6.49 8.23
C ILE A 521 -13.02 -8.02 8.18
N ARG A 522 -14.14 -8.66 7.79
CA ARG A 522 -14.25 -10.10 7.56
C ARG A 522 -13.61 -10.54 6.25
N GLU A 523 -13.68 -9.71 5.22
CA GLU A 523 -13.11 -9.96 3.89
C GLU A 523 -11.59 -9.84 3.90
N PHE A 524 -11.06 -8.78 4.49
CA PHE A 524 -9.62 -8.52 4.59
C PHE A 524 -8.99 -9.25 5.79
N THR A 525 -8.91 -10.58 5.70
CA THR A 525 -8.29 -11.44 6.73
C THR A 525 -6.79 -11.61 6.54
N ASP A 526 -6.30 -11.42 5.31
CA ASP A 526 -4.90 -11.59 4.98
C ASP A 526 -4.03 -10.55 5.69
N LEU A 527 -2.83 -10.96 6.01
CA LEU A 527 -1.79 -10.09 6.54
C LEU A 527 -1.40 -9.06 5.46
N GLY A 528 -1.05 -7.83 5.85
CA GLY A 528 -0.72 -6.76 4.90
C GLY A 528 -1.93 -5.97 4.38
N SER A 529 -3.12 -6.22 4.88
CA SER A 529 -4.35 -5.55 4.43
C SER A 529 -4.54 -4.12 4.97
N GLY A 530 -3.61 -3.56 5.75
CA GLY A 530 -3.78 -2.24 6.39
C GLY A 530 -4.01 -1.11 5.42
N PHE A 531 -3.30 -1.13 4.30
CA PHE A 531 -3.50 -0.17 3.23
C PHE A 531 -4.88 -0.32 2.56
N LYS A 532 -5.29 -1.56 2.27
CA LYS A 532 -6.61 -1.90 1.69
C LYS A 532 -7.75 -1.46 2.60
N ILE A 533 -7.60 -1.70 3.89
CA ILE A 533 -8.54 -1.25 4.91
C ILE A 533 -8.64 0.28 4.97
N ALA A 534 -7.53 0.99 4.88
CA ALA A 534 -7.53 2.45 4.86
C ALA A 534 -8.27 3.00 3.62
N MET A 535 -8.06 2.40 2.46
CA MET A 535 -8.77 2.73 1.23
C MET A 535 -10.26 2.41 1.35
N ARG A 536 -10.61 1.24 1.89
CA ARG A 536 -12.01 0.82 2.09
C ARG A 536 -12.74 1.69 3.12
N ASP A 537 -12.07 2.13 4.19
CA ASP A 537 -12.65 3.08 5.16
C ASP A 537 -12.93 4.44 4.50
N LEU A 538 -12.07 4.86 3.58
CA LEU A 538 -12.24 6.06 2.78
C LEU A 538 -13.45 5.95 1.84
N GLU A 539 -13.63 4.84 1.17
CA GLU A 539 -14.80 4.55 0.34
C GLU A 539 -16.10 4.57 1.15
N ILE A 540 -16.12 3.88 2.31
CA ILE A 540 -17.31 3.77 3.17
C ILE A 540 -17.68 5.11 3.81
N ARG A 541 -16.70 5.91 4.23
CA ARG A 541 -16.96 7.25 4.81
C ARG A 541 -17.35 8.28 3.76
N GLY A 542 -17.04 8.01 2.50
CA GLY A 542 -17.10 9.01 1.45
C GLY A 542 -15.98 10.05 1.57
N ALA A 543 -15.47 10.50 0.46
CA ALA A 543 -14.36 11.46 0.39
C ALA A 543 -14.66 12.86 1.00
N GLY A 544 -15.89 13.07 1.50
CA GLY A 544 -16.42 14.37 1.88
C GLY A 544 -15.79 15.07 3.09
N ASN A 545 -15.07 14.37 3.97
CA ASN A 545 -14.57 14.96 5.23
C ASN A 545 -13.03 15.04 5.34
N LEU A 546 -12.30 14.72 4.28
CA LEU A 546 -10.85 14.49 4.36
C LEU A 546 -9.99 15.75 4.38
N LEU A 547 -10.41 16.80 3.70
CA LEU A 547 -9.58 17.98 3.43
C LEU A 547 -10.25 19.30 3.85
N GLY A 548 -11.40 19.26 4.55
CA GLY A 548 -12.21 20.42 4.93
C GLY A 548 -13.49 20.54 4.08
N GLU A 549 -14.50 21.25 4.62
CA GLU A 549 -15.85 21.33 4.01
C GLU A 549 -15.86 21.90 2.59
N SER A 550 -14.94 22.80 2.24
CA SER A 550 -14.84 23.38 0.90
C SER A 550 -14.30 22.42 -0.17
N GLN A 551 -13.55 21.40 0.22
CA GLN A 551 -12.92 20.45 -0.69
C GLN A 551 -13.78 19.18 -0.89
N SER A 552 -14.62 18.86 0.08
CA SER A 552 -15.52 17.71 0.04
C SER A 552 -16.50 17.76 -1.14
N GLY A 553 -17.02 18.94 -1.47
CA GLY A 553 -17.93 19.14 -2.59
C GLY A 553 -17.30 18.87 -3.96
N HIS A 554 -16.03 19.24 -4.14
CA HIS A 554 -15.29 19.02 -5.40
C HIS A 554 -14.96 17.55 -5.63
N MET A 555 -14.57 16.85 -4.59
CA MET A 555 -14.24 15.43 -4.64
C MET A 555 -15.49 14.57 -4.88
N ALA A 556 -16.61 14.91 -4.21
CA ALA A 556 -17.90 14.26 -4.46
C ALA A 556 -18.44 14.51 -5.88
N ALA A 557 -18.06 15.62 -6.53
CA ALA A 557 -18.52 15.95 -7.87
C ALA A 557 -17.88 15.11 -8.98
N VAL A 558 -16.64 14.64 -8.83
CA VAL A 558 -15.89 13.93 -9.87
C VAL A 558 -15.45 12.52 -9.44
N GLY A 559 -15.62 12.16 -8.18
CA GLY A 559 -15.09 10.92 -7.59
C GLY A 559 -13.65 11.08 -7.12
N TYR A 560 -13.25 10.16 -6.21
CA TYR A 560 -11.97 10.25 -5.51
C TYR A 560 -10.76 10.10 -6.45
N ASP A 561 -10.75 9.06 -7.29
CA ASP A 561 -9.59 8.75 -8.12
C ASP A 561 -9.34 9.82 -9.19
N LEU A 562 -10.39 10.33 -9.84
CA LEU A 562 -10.25 11.40 -10.81
C LEU A 562 -9.80 12.71 -10.15
N TYR A 563 -10.26 12.98 -8.91
CA TYR A 563 -9.78 14.11 -8.13
C TYR A 563 -8.28 13.99 -7.81
N CYS A 564 -7.84 12.79 -7.38
CA CYS A 564 -6.43 12.49 -7.11
C CYS A 564 -5.55 12.62 -8.36
N LYS A 565 -6.02 12.10 -9.50
CA LYS A 565 -5.33 12.24 -10.80
C LYS A 565 -5.12 13.72 -11.15
N MET A 566 -6.19 14.54 -11.05
CA MET A 566 -6.11 15.98 -11.33
C MET A 566 -5.16 16.72 -10.38
N LEU A 567 -5.11 16.32 -9.09
CA LEU A 567 -4.23 16.94 -8.12
C LEU A 567 -2.76 16.55 -8.33
N ASN A 568 -2.50 15.28 -8.69
CA ASN A 568 -1.15 14.81 -9.07
C ASN A 568 -0.63 15.57 -10.29
N GLU A 569 -1.45 15.74 -11.32
CA GLU A 569 -1.12 16.52 -12.52
C GLU A 569 -0.77 17.97 -12.16
N ALA A 570 -1.63 18.62 -11.33
CA ALA A 570 -1.42 20.01 -10.92
C ALA A 570 -0.13 20.20 -10.08
N VAL A 571 0.18 19.26 -9.18
CA VAL A 571 1.42 19.28 -8.38
C VAL A 571 2.65 19.03 -9.25
N SER A 572 2.58 18.08 -10.18
CA SER A 572 3.68 17.78 -11.12
C SER A 572 4.00 18.97 -12.02
N GLN A 573 2.99 19.67 -12.53
CA GLN A 573 3.14 20.92 -13.28
C GLN A 573 3.86 22.01 -12.46
N LEU A 574 3.45 22.19 -11.20
CA LEU A 574 4.06 23.18 -10.30
C LEU A 574 5.51 22.85 -9.90
N LYS A 575 5.86 21.55 -9.89
CA LYS A 575 7.24 21.06 -9.64
C LYS A 575 8.15 21.20 -10.88
N GLY A 576 7.65 21.72 -12.00
CA GLY A 576 8.41 21.90 -13.23
C GLY A 576 8.72 20.60 -13.98
N LYS A 577 8.09 19.46 -13.58
CA LYS A 577 8.12 18.26 -14.42
C LYS A 577 7.30 18.59 -15.68
N LYS A 578 7.93 18.48 -16.85
CA LYS A 578 7.25 18.70 -18.14
C LYS A 578 6.01 17.81 -18.21
N GLU A 579 4.90 18.35 -18.68
CA GLU A 579 3.68 17.60 -18.94
C GLU A 579 4.03 16.35 -19.78
N GLU A 580 3.89 15.17 -19.23
CA GLU A 580 3.62 14.01 -20.06
C GLU A 580 2.27 14.34 -20.71
N ALA A 581 2.24 14.33 -22.01
CA ALA A 581 1.10 14.80 -22.78
C ALA A 581 -0.17 14.04 -22.36
N ASP A 582 -1.16 14.77 -21.81
CA ASP A 582 -2.43 14.22 -21.29
C ASP A 582 -3.35 13.88 -22.47
N TYR A 583 -3.07 12.75 -23.13
CA TYR A 583 -3.94 12.18 -24.14
C TYR A 583 -4.10 10.68 -23.92
N ALA A 584 -5.29 10.18 -24.19
CA ALA A 584 -5.57 8.75 -24.16
C ALA A 584 -5.33 8.15 -25.57
N THR A 585 -4.75 6.95 -25.59
CA THR A 585 -4.61 6.20 -26.84
C THR A 585 -5.73 5.18 -26.97
N THR A 586 -6.42 5.20 -28.10
CA THR A 586 -7.50 4.27 -28.44
C THR A 586 -7.09 3.43 -29.65
N ILE A 587 -7.30 2.11 -29.58
CA ILE A 587 -7.04 1.19 -30.69
C ILE A 587 -8.34 0.52 -31.10
N ASP A 588 -8.73 0.71 -32.38
CA ASP A 588 -9.91 0.11 -32.99
C ASP A 588 -9.50 -0.71 -34.23
N LEU A 589 -9.41 -2.04 -34.05
CA LEU A 589 -8.95 -3.00 -35.06
C LEU A 589 -9.98 -4.10 -35.23
N ASP A 590 -10.13 -4.62 -36.44
CA ASP A 590 -11.01 -5.76 -36.77
C ASP A 590 -10.42 -7.09 -36.30
N ILE A 591 -10.15 -7.21 -34.98
CA ILE A 591 -9.54 -8.38 -34.34
C ILE A 591 -10.40 -8.80 -33.15
N ASP A 592 -10.69 -10.11 -33.07
CA ASP A 592 -11.37 -10.72 -31.92
C ASP A 592 -10.44 -10.80 -30.73
N ALA A 593 -10.59 -9.87 -29.78
CA ALA A 593 -9.77 -9.79 -28.58
C ALA A 593 -10.66 -9.67 -27.32
N PHE A 594 -10.92 -10.78 -26.67
CA PHE A 594 -11.73 -10.86 -25.45
C PHE A 594 -11.41 -12.09 -24.62
N ILE A 595 -11.84 -12.13 -23.37
CA ILE A 595 -11.67 -13.28 -22.48
C ILE A 595 -12.89 -14.20 -22.61
N PRO A 596 -12.75 -15.43 -23.16
CA PRO A 596 -13.85 -16.37 -23.28
C PRO A 596 -14.36 -16.83 -21.91
N GLU A 597 -15.66 -17.10 -21.79
CA GLU A 597 -16.25 -17.69 -20.57
C GLU A 597 -15.74 -19.10 -20.27
N SER A 598 -15.31 -19.84 -21.31
CA SER A 598 -14.67 -21.13 -21.15
C SER A 598 -13.31 -21.04 -20.48
N TYR A 599 -12.65 -19.88 -20.53
CA TYR A 599 -11.35 -19.63 -19.90
C TYR A 599 -11.50 -19.05 -18.50
N ILE A 600 -12.28 -17.99 -18.34
CA ILE A 600 -12.58 -17.40 -17.02
C ILE A 600 -14.11 -17.31 -16.87
N LYS A 601 -14.68 -18.15 -16.02
CA LYS A 601 -16.13 -18.26 -15.78
C LYS A 601 -16.66 -17.17 -14.85
N ASN A 602 -15.83 -16.74 -13.89
CA ASN A 602 -16.22 -15.75 -12.89
C ASN A 602 -16.12 -14.34 -13.48
N GLU A 603 -17.24 -13.64 -13.54
CA GLU A 603 -17.33 -12.29 -14.12
C GLU A 603 -16.45 -11.26 -13.37
N TYR A 604 -16.31 -11.40 -12.05
CA TYR A 604 -15.45 -10.51 -11.26
C TYR A 604 -13.96 -10.72 -11.57
N GLN A 605 -13.52 -11.98 -11.66
CA GLN A 605 -12.16 -12.30 -12.06
C GLN A 605 -11.88 -11.83 -13.49
N LYS A 606 -12.85 -11.95 -14.36
CA LYS A 606 -12.77 -11.48 -15.75
C LYS A 606 -12.59 -9.96 -15.81
N LEU A 607 -13.36 -9.20 -15.02
CA LEU A 607 -13.23 -7.75 -14.87
C LEU A 607 -11.87 -7.34 -14.34
N ASP A 608 -11.40 -8.01 -13.30
CA ASP A 608 -10.08 -7.78 -12.70
C ASP A 608 -8.96 -7.95 -13.72
N ILE A 609 -8.99 -9.06 -14.46
CA ILE A 609 -7.99 -9.33 -15.51
C ILE A 609 -8.05 -8.29 -16.64
N TYR A 610 -9.24 -7.89 -17.11
CA TYR A 610 -9.36 -6.82 -18.11
C TYR A 610 -8.73 -5.52 -17.64
N LYS A 611 -8.98 -5.13 -16.39
CA LYS A 611 -8.45 -3.90 -15.82
C LYS A 611 -6.92 -3.94 -15.74
N ARG A 612 -6.36 -5.06 -15.30
CA ARG A 612 -4.91 -5.26 -15.23
C ARG A 612 -4.26 -5.28 -16.61
N ILE A 613 -4.90 -5.90 -17.58
CA ILE A 613 -4.45 -5.88 -18.98
C ILE A 613 -4.47 -4.46 -19.54
N ALA A 614 -5.52 -3.68 -19.27
CA ALA A 614 -5.64 -2.30 -19.75
C ALA A 614 -4.53 -1.36 -19.22
N THR A 615 -3.86 -1.73 -18.14
CA THR A 615 -2.79 -0.95 -17.50
C THR A 615 -1.37 -1.41 -17.82
N ILE A 616 -1.19 -2.41 -18.68
CA ILE A 616 0.12 -2.87 -19.13
C ILE A 616 0.83 -1.74 -19.89
N GLU A 617 2.02 -1.35 -19.42
CA GLU A 617 2.85 -0.31 -20.01
C GLU A 617 4.16 -0.86 -20.62
N THR A 618 4.63 -2.04 -20.17
CA THR A 618 5.90 -2.62 -20.60
C THR A 618 5.74 -4.07 -21.08
N GLU A 619 6.71 -4.56 -21.86
CA GLU A 619 6.74 -5.98 -22.28
C GLU A 619 6.95 -6.92 -21.08
N GLU A 620 7.74 -6.52 -20.09
CA GLU A 620 7.94 -7.30 -18.88
C GLU A 620 6.62 -7.51 -18.13
N GLU A 621 5.77 -6.46 -18.04
CA GLU A 621 4.43 -6.57 -17.43
C GLU A 621 3.48 -7.45 -18.25
N MET A 622 3.62 -7.47 -19.57
CA MET A 622 2.85 -8.37 -20.43
C MET A 622 3.27 -9.83 -20.21
N ASP A 623 4.57 -10.10 -20.10
CA ASP A 623 5.10 -11.43 -19.84
C ASP A 623 4.69 -11.91 -18.44
N ASP A 624 4.80 -11.06 -17.40
CA ASP A 624 4.34 -11.37 -16.04
C ASP A 624 2.84 -11.70 -16.01
N MET A 625 2.01 -10.92 -16.73
CA MET A 625 0.57 -11.20 -16.84
C MET A 625 0.30 -12.50 -17.59
N THR A 626 1.08 -12.79 -18.62
CA THR A 626 0.99 -14.04 -19.40
C THR A 626 1.30 -15.25 -18.51
N GLU A 627 2.40 -15.21 -17.73
CA GLU A 627 2.76 -16.26 -16.79
C GLU A 627 1.66 -16.47 -15.73
N GLU A 628 1.14 -15.39 -15.14
CA GLU A 628 0.07 -15.49 -14.15
C GLU A 628 -1.22 -16.11 -14.72
N LEU A 629 -1.62 -15.72 -15.93
CA LEU A 629 -2.82 -16.26 -16.57
C LEU A 629 -2.67 -17.76 -16.86
N ILE A 630 -1.48 -18.20 -17.28
CA ILE A 630 -1.20 -19.61 -17.50
C ILE A 630 -1.24 -20.39 -16.18
N ASP A 631 -0.62 -19.85 -15.13
CA ASP A 631 -0.57 -20.51 -13.81
C ASP A 631 -1.96 -20.65 -13.18
N ARG A 632 -2.85 -19.67 -13.36
CA ARG A 632 -4.18 -19.65 -12.74
C ARG A 632 -5.27 -20.34 -13.54
N PHE A 633 -5.22 -20.25 -14.86
CA PHE A 633 -6.33 -20.63 -15.74
C PHE A 633 -5.92 -21.61 -16.85
N GLY A 634 -4.64 -21.96 -16.95
CA GLY A 634 -4.11 -22.84 -17.98
C GLY A 634 -3.74 -22.13 -19.28
N ASP A 635 -3.56 -22.92 -20.37
CA ASP A 635 -3.07 -22.42 -21.65
C ASP A 635 -3.90 -21.25 -22.19
N LEU A 636 -3.21 -20.20 -22.66
CA LEU A 636 -3.84 -18.96 -23.16
C LEU A 636 -4.59 -19.21 -24.49
N PRO A 637 -5.91 -18.93 -24.54
CA PRO A 637 -6.64 -18.88 -25.79
C PRO A 637 -6.10 -17.78 -26.72
N LYS A 638 -6.13 -17.99 -28.03
CA LYS A 638 -5.66 -17.01 -29.02
C LYS A 638 -6.27 -15.61 -28.85
N LYS A 639 -7.55 -15.54 -28.47
CA LYS A 639 -8.26 -14.27 -28.24
C LYS A 639 -7.70 -13.49 -27.05
N VAL A 640 -7.21 -14.20 -26.02
CA VAL A 640 -6.55 -13.60 -24.84
C VAL A 640 -5.14 -13.13 -25.21
N GLN A 641 -4.40 -13.93 -25.99
CA GLN A 641 -3.09 -13.51 -26.51
C GLN A 641 -3.19 -12.24 -27.34
N GLN A 642 -4.19 -12.14 -28.24
CA GLN A 642 -4.44 -10.95 -29.03
C GLN A 642 -4.79 -9.74 -28.15
N LEU A 643 -5.54 -9.94 -27.07
CA LEU A 643 -5.88 -8.89 -26.10
C LEU A 643 -4.62 -8.33 -25.41
N LEU A 644 -3.70 -9.20 -24.99
CA LEU A 644 -2.42 -8.80 -24.37
C LEU A 644 -1.54 -8.03 -25.37
N HIS A 645 -1.46 -8.49 -26.60
CA HIS A 645 -0.72 -7.78 -27.65
C HIS A 645 -1.32 -6.42 -28.00
N ILE A 646 -2.66 -6.28 -28.00
CA ILE A 646 -3.33 -4.98 -28.20
C ILE A 646 -3.02 -4.03 -27.03
N ALA A 647 -2.97 -4.53 -25.80
CA ALA A 647 -2.60 -3.70 -24.65
C ALA A 647 -1.14 -3.21 -24.73
N ALA A 648 -0.20 -4.07 -25.09
CA ALA A 648 1.19 -3.68 -25.33
C ALA A 648 1.31 -2.68 -26.49
N LEU A 649 0.54 -2.89 -27.57
CA LEU A 649 0.51 -2.00 -28.71
C LEU A 649 -0.05 -0.61 -28.33
N LYS A 650 -1.06 -0.54 -27.43
CA LYS A 650 -1.62 0.71 -26.90
C LYS A 650 -0.55 1.52 -26.17
N SER A 651 0.25 0.89 -25.32
CA SER A 651 1.35 1.55 -24.63
C SER A 651 2.43 2.07 -25.58
N LEU A 652 2.82 1.24 -26.55
CA LEU A 652 3.78 1.63 -27.58
C LEU A 652 3.27 2.82 -28.42
N ALA A 653 2.00 2.79 -28.84
CA ALA A 653 1.36 3.88 -29.57
C ALA A 653 1.28 5.17 -28.75
N HIS A 654 0.97 5.06 -27.46
CA HIS A 654 1.02 6.20 -26.55
C HIS A 654 2.43 6.81 -26.51
N SER A 655 3.47 5.97 -26.40
CA SER A 655 4.85 6.44 -26.43
C SER A 655 5.24 7.12 -27.75
N ALA A 656 4.53 6.87 -28.85
CA ALA A 656 4.75 7.44 -30.19
C ALA A 656 3.89 8.67 -30.51
N TYR A 657 3.23 9.28 -29.52
CA TYR A 657 2.27 10.38 -29.68
C TYR A 657 1.05 10.05 -30.55
N ILE A 658 0.63 8.78 -30.61
CA ILE A 658 -0.56 8.34 -31.35
C ILE A 658 -1.75 8.33 -30.39
N THR A 659 -2.80 9.08 -30.73
CA THR A 659 -4.06 9.16 -29.98
C THR A 659 -5.07 8.12 -30.40
N VAL A 660 -5.14 7.81 -31.72
CA VAL A 660 -6.09 6.83 -32.25
C VAL A 660 -5.40 5.98 -33.32
N ILE A 661 -5.61 4.67 -33.25
CA ILE A 661 -5.34 3.74 -34.36
C ILE A 661 -6.69 3.18 -34.80
N GLU A 662 -7.10 3.49 -36.01
CA GLU A 662 -8.38 3.09 -36.59
C GLU A 662 -8.12 2.23 -37.84
N GLN A 663 -8.79 1.07 -37.92
CA GLN A 663 -8.80 0.24 -39.11
C GLN A 663 -10.07 0.49 -39.90
N LYS A 664 -9.94 0.80 -41.19
CA LYS A 664 -11.04 0.88 -42.15
C LYS A 664 -10.77 -0.07 -43.33
N GLY A 665 -11.30 -1.26 -43.23
CA GLY A 665 -11.05 -2.31 -44.19
C GLY A 665 -9.58 -2.70 -44.23
N LYS A 666 -8.81 -2.28 -45.26
CA LYS A 666 -7.37 -2.58 -45.38
C LYS A 666 -6.48 -1.40 -45.00
N ASP A 667 -7.04 -0.28 -44.71
CA ASP A 667 -6.33 0.95 -44.39
C ASP A 667 -6.25 1.12 -42.88
N TYR A 668 -5.08 1.51 -42.40
CA TYR A 668 -4.82 1.79 -40.99
C TYR A 668 -4.47 3.27 -40.83
N LYS A 669 -5.25 3.99 -40.01
CA LYS A 669 -5.06 5.41 -39.75
C LYS A 669 -4.48 5.60 -38.33
N PHE A 670 -3.34 6.27 -38.27
CA PHE A 670 -2.64 6.62 -37.02
C PHE A 670 -2.78 8.11 -36.79
N ILE A 671 -3.68 8.51 -35.91
CA ILE A 671 -3.94 9.92 -35.61
C ILE A 671 -2.97 10.34 -34.50
N LEU A 672 -2.24 11.41 -34.76
CA LEU A 672 -1.24 11.93 -33.81
C LEU A 672 -1.86 12.93 -32.83
N TYR A 673 -1.18 13.14 -31.72
CA TYR A 673 -1.51 14.20 -30.78
C TYR A 673 -1.22 15.58 -31.41
N GLU A 674 -2.12 16.56 -31.25
CA GLU A 674 -2.00 17.90 -31.86
C GLU A 674 -0.67 18.59 -31.55
N LYS A 675 -0.11 18.34 -30.34
CA LYS A 675 1.16 18.90 -29.86
C LYS A 675 2.30 17.89 -29.87
N ALA A 676 2.24 16.89 -30.77
CA ALA A 676 3.28 15.87 -30.89
C ALA A 676 4.63 16.52 -31.26
N ASN A 677 5.65 16.27 -30.44
CA ASN A 677 7.01 16.77 -30.68
C ASN A 677 7.79 15.81 -31.58
N LEU A 678 7.53 15.88 -32.88
CA LEU A 678 8.16 15.03 -33.90
C LEU A 678 9.18 15.84 -34.70
N ASP A 679 10.22 15.17 -35.18
CA ASP A 679 11.23 15.73 -36.07
C ASP A 679 10.72 15.71 -37.54
N PRO A 680 10.38 16.87 -38.13
CA PRO A 680 9.89 16.90 -39.49
C PRO A 680 10.91 16.40 -40.52
N ALA A 681 12.23 16.50 -40.22
CA ALA A 681 13.28 16.07 -41.11
C ALA A 681 13.36 14.54 -41.29
N LYS A 682 12.85 13.78 -40.32
CA LYS A 682 12.80 12.31 -40.37
C LYS A 682 11.56 11.75 -41.08
N ILE A 683 10.49 12.55 -41.23
CA ILE A 683 9.23 12.10 -41.88
C ILE A 683 9.47 11.60 -43.32
N PRO A 684 10.25 12.30 -44.20
CA PRO A 684 10.50 11.79 -45.54
C PRO A 684 11.22 10.45 -45.57
N ALA A 685 12.12 10.17 -44.63
CA ALA A 685 12.79 8.90 -44.52
C ALA A 685 11.82 7.76 -44.18
N LEU A 686 10.89 8.01 -43.24
CA LEU A 686 9.83 7.07 -42.88
C LEU A 686 8.92 6.77 -44.05
N LEU A 687 8.48 7.79 -44.79
CA LEU A 687 7.64 7.62 -46.00
C LEU A 687 8.39 6.83 -47.09
N LYS A 688 9.68 7.03 -47.25
CA LYS A 688 10.52 6.28 -48.18
C LYS A 688 10.63 4.79 -47.78
N LYS A 689 10.73 4.48 -46.46
CA LYS A 689 10.76 3.10 -45.93
C LYS A 689 9.52 2.31 -46.33
N TYR A 690 8.35 2.89 -46.23
CA TYR A 690 7.06 2.25 -46.54
C TYR A 690 6.57 2.53 -47.98
N GLY A 691 7.24 3.39 -48.74
CA GLY A 691 6.94 3.71 -50.12
C GLY A 691 5.52 4.21 -50.31
N ASN A 692 4.87 3.78 -51.43
CA ASN A 692 3.50 4.20 -51.76
C ASN A 692 2.41 3.63 -50.82
N ASN A 693 2.78 2.90 -49.76
CA ASN A 693 1.81 2.33 -48.82
C ASN A 693 1.56 3.26 -47.63
N MET A 694 2.39 4.27 -47.39
CA MET A 694 2.21 5.21 -46.29
C MET A 694 2.12 6.66 -46.78
N ILE A 695 1.12 7.38 -46.27
CA ILE A 695 0.88 8.79 -46.58
C ILE A 695 0.81 9.56 -45.26
N PHE A 696 1.49 10.70 -45.20
CA PHE A 696 1.38 11.63 -44.08
C PHE A 696 0.49 12.81 -44.48
N LYS A 697 -0.47 13.16 -43.62
CA LYS A 697 -1.36 14.30 -43.78
C LYS A 697 -1.15 15.28 -42.65
N ALA A 698 -0.67 16.47 -42.98
CA ALA A 698 -0.44 17.59 -42.05
C ALA A 698 -1.72 18.46 -41.98
N GLU A 699 -2.78 17.94 -41.39
CA GLU A 699 -4.02 18.66 -41.12
C GLU A 699 -3.99 19.27 -39.72
N ALA A 700 -5.07 19.91 -39.25
CA ALA A 700 -5.18 20.44 -37.88
C ALA A 700 -4.85 19.38 -36.83
N VAL A 701 -5.22 18.12 -37.09
CA VAL A 701 -4.77 16.94 -36.34
C VAL A 701 -4.00 16.06 -37.33
N PRO A 702 -2.65 15.99 -37.24
CA PRO A 702 -1.87 15.26 -38.22
C PRO A 702 -2.06 13.74 -38.07
N TYR A 703 -1.95 13.02 -39.16
CA TYR A 703 -2.08 11.57 -39.18
C TYR A 703 -1.25 10.88 -40.24
N PHE A 704 -0.84 9.64 -39.97
CA PHE A 704 -0.33 8.72 -40.96
C PHE A 704 -1.44 7.78 -41.42
N LEU A 705 -1.51 7.52 -42.74
CA LEU A 705 -2.41 6.54 -43.34
C LEU A 705 -1.58 5.47 -44.01
N TYR A 706 -1.69 4.23 -43.54
CA TYR A 706 -1.04 3.07 -44.14
C TYR A 706 -2.06 2.26 -44.94
N GLN A 707 -1.81 2.11 -46.26
CA GLN A 707 -2.68 1.43 -47.22
C GLN A 707 -2.04 0.13 -47.67
N LYS A 708 -2.64 -0.99 -47.28
CA LYS A 708 -2.11 -2.31 -47.63
C LYS A 708 -2.52 -2.73 -49.04
N LYS A 709 -1.57 -2.82 -49.95
CA LYS A 709 -1.75 -3.35 -51.30
C LYS A 709 -1.62 -4.87 -51.31
N GLY A 710 -2.69 -5.61 -51.60
CA GLY A 710 -2.66 -7.08 -51.72
C GLY A 710 -4.05 -7.71 -51.89
N ARG A 711 -4.12 -8.96 -52.41
CA ARG A 711 -5.38 -9.71 -52.56
C ARG A 711 -6.02 -9.98 -51.17
N SER A 712 -7.36 -9.93 -51.16
CA SER A 712 -8.19 -10.17 -49.98
C SER A 712 -8.04 -11.62 -49.47
N GLY A 713 -7.21 -11.86 -48.49
CA GLY A 713 -7.25 -13.06 -47.67
C GLY A 713 -7.43 -12.60 -46.19
N LYS A 714 -8.29 -13.26 -45.41
CA LYS A 714 -8.35 -13.03 -43.94
C LYS A 714 -6.97 -13.35 -43.39
N GLU A 715 -6.15 -12.32 -43.14
CA GLU A 715 -4.85 -12.53 -42.46
C GLU A 715 -5.10 -12.89 -41.00
N LYS A 716 -4.23 -13.72 -40.47
CA LYS A 716 -4.24 -14.04 -39.05
C LYS A 716 -3.93 -12.77 -38.25
N GLY A 717 -4.70 -12.48 -37.22
CA GLY A 717 -4.56 -11.27 -36.41
C GLY A 717 -3.15 -11.04 -35.86
N GLU A 718 -2.36 -12.07 -35.61
CA GLU A 718 -0.96 -11.99 -35.19
C GLU A 718 -0.06 -11.24 -36.19
N ASN A 719 -0.20 -11.51 -37.50
CA ASN A 719 0.59 -10.83 -38.53
C ASN A 719 0.23 -9.36 -38.64
N VAL A 720 -1.04 -8.99 -38.36
CA VAL A 720 -1.49 -7.60 -38.35
C VAL A 720 -0.92 -6.85 -37.17
N LEU A 721 -0.96 -7.43 -35.97
CA LEU A 721 -0.42 -6.82 -34.75
C LEU A 721 1.10 -6.61 -34.82
N GLN A 722 1.84 -7.56 -35.40
CA GLN A 722 3.27 -7.40 -35.62
C GLN A 722 3.59 -6.29 -36.62
N MET A 723 2.86 -6.23 -37.75
CA MET A 723 3.01 -5.15 -38.72
C MET A 723 2.72 -3.78 -38.11
N LEU A 724 1.66 -3.66 -37.32
CA LEU A 724 1.31 -2.40 -36.63
C LEU A 724 2.41 -2.01 -35.64
N ARG A 725 2.97 -2.97 -34.92
CA ARG A 725 4.09 -2.74 -34.01
C ARG A 725 5.29 -2.11 -34.74
N GLU A 726 5.71 -2.69 -35.86
CA GLU A 726 6.84 -2.18 -36.66
C GLU A 726 6.58 -0.75 -37.17
N ILE A 727 5.33 -0.47 -37.58
CA ILE A 727 4.94 0.88 -38.02
C ILE A 727 5.01 1.88 -36.85
N ILE A 728 4.47 1.52 -35.68
CA ILE A 728 4.45 2.40 -34.52
C ILE A 728 5.87 2.64 -33.98
N GLU A 729 6.74 1.61 -33.97
CA GLU A 729 8.15 1.77 -33.61
C GLU A 729 8.84 2.76 -34.56
N SER A 730 8.59 2.65 -35.86
CA SER A 730 9.12 3.59 -36.84
C SER A 730 8.58 5.02 -36.66
N ILE A 731 7.32 5.18 -36.25
CA ILE A 731 6.75 6.51 -35.92
C ILE A 731 7.40 7.03 -34.62
N ARG A 732 7.65 6.17 -33.63
CA ARG A 732 8.31 6.54 -32.38
C ARG A 732 9.72 7.08 -32.58
N GLU A 733 10.47 6.57 -33.56
CA GLU A 733 11.81 7.07 -33.95
C GLU A 733 11.79 8.50 -34.48
N LEU A 734 10.63 9.03 -34.87
CA LEU A 734 10.46 10.43 -35.27
C LEU A 734 10.47 11.40 -34.09
N ARG A 735 10.43 10.92 -32.86
CA ARG A 735 10.48 11.81 -31.68
C ARG A 735 11.80 12.59 -31.68
N LEU A 736 11.67 13.87 -31.38
CA LEU A 736 12.84 14.66 -31.04
C LEU A 736 13.34 14.19 -29.67
N ASP A 737 14.55 13.59 -29.62
CA ASP A 737 15.19 13.25 -28.38
C ASP A 737 15.27 14.50 -27.51
N GLN A 738 14.63 14.46 -26.36
CA GLN A 738 14.81 15.50 -25.38
C GLN A 738 16.22 15.30 -24.82
N GLY A 739 17.12 16.17 -25.20
CA GLY A 739 18.53 16.15 -24.80
C GLY A 739 18.69 15.83 -23.32
N SER A 740 19.61 14.91 -23.07
CA SER A 740 20.16 14.50 -21.78
C SER A 740 20.48 15.68 -20.88
#